data_a287c33902c8561da1e5ec7a1a320cf4
#
_entry.id   a287c33902c8561da1e5ec7a1a320cf4
#
_cell.length_a   1.000
_cell.length_b   1.000
_cell.length_c   1.000
_cell.angle_alpha   90.00
_cell.angle_beta   90.00
_cell.angle_gamma   90.00
#
_symmetry.space_group_name_H-M   'P 1'
#
loop_
_entity.id
_entity.type
_entity.pdbx_description
1 polymer ?
#
loop_
_entity_poly.entity_id
_entity_poly.type
_entity_poly.pdbx_seq_one_letter_code
_entity_poly.pdbx_strand_id
1 'polypeptide(L)'
;MYQKGKNQITVHKTAADMVRRDEANKKLAFAAGNKIKPVLKQLDTALTGLGDKAVISHRIAFGRNKVTHEKKKSLVARLAGAFINPFTAILFCLAVVSIFTDIVVPILQHAPEDVAPLTIIIILTMVFISGTLRFVQESRSGNAAEKLLAMITTTCTVTRKNNGKQEIPLEDLVVGDIIHLSAGDMVPADVRVLEAKDLFISQSALTGESDPIEKIPVVCEQEYDSITDYPNIAFMGSNVISGSATAVVVAVGDDTLFGSMAVSVAGEAVETNFTKGVNAVSWVLIRFMLVMVPVVFFINGLTKGDWLEAFLFAISVAVGLTPEMLPMIVTTCLAKGAMSMSKKKTIVKNLNSIQNFGAMDVLCTDKTGTLTQDKVVLEYHMDVTGKEDIRVLRHAYLNSYFQTGYKNLMDIAIIERTEEEEAANHQLADLSAVYHKVDEIPFDFTRRRLSTVVEDTSGKRQMITKGAIEEMLSICSHAEYQGEVQPLTDQIRQAILKTVADLNEDGMRVIAIAQKRALPAADTYSVKDECDMVLMGYLAFLDPPKESTAEAIRALKAHGVTTKILTGDNDRVTRCICKQVGLKVSNLLLGSDVERMSDDELIQVAESTDVFAKLSPDQKARVVTALRSGGHTVGFMGDGINDATAMKSADIGISVDTAVDIAKESADIILLEKDLMVLEQGIIEGRKTYANMIKYIKMTASSNFGNMFSVLAASALLPFLPMESVHLILLNLIYDLSCTAIPWDNVDEEFIAVPRKWEASSIGNFMIWIGPTSSIFDWTTYAFLYFVFCPIFVSGGVLYNDLSAYYRGAELAQMQTTYAAMFHAGWFVESMWSQTLVIHMIRTPKLPFIQSRASAPVTLLTFTGIAVLTVIPFTALGKMLGFVALPAAYFAYLIPCILLYMVLATSIKKAYVRHFGELL
;
A
#
# COMPACT_ATOMS: atom_id res chain seq x y z
N MET A 1 -11.71 -33.96 14.70
CA MET A 1 -11.75 -34.50 13.33
C MET A 1 -11.97 -33.38 12.34
N TYR A 2 -10.90 -32.78 11.82
CA TYR A 2 -10.95 -31.80 10.74
C TYR A 2 -10.27 -32.43 9.53
N GLN A 3 -11.07 -32.79 8.54
CA GLN A 3 -10.56 -33.26 7.25
C GLN A 3 -9.99 -32.07 6.47
N LYS A 4 -8.69 -32.16 6.14
CA LYS A 4 -8.01 -31.31 5.17
C LYS A 4 -8.58 -31.58 3.78
N GLY A 5 -9.42 -30.69 3.27
CA GLY A 5 -9.75 -30.63 1.85
C GLY A 5 -8.60 -29.94 1.11
N LYS A 6 -7.79 -30.70 0.39
CA LYS A 6 -6.90 -30.17 -0.66
C LYS A 6 -7.79 -29.76 -1.84
N ASN A 7 -8.12 -28.48 -1.94
CA ASN A 7 -8.58 -27.93 -3.22
C ASN A 7 -7.35 -27.78 -4.13
N GLN A 8 -7.14 -28.74 -5.00
CA GLN A 8 -6.31 -28.55 -6.19
C GLN A 8 -7.09 -27.61 -7.12
N ILE A 9 -6.63 -26.36 -7.21
CA ILE A 9 -7.12 -25.40 -8.20
C ILE A 9 -6.62 -25.91 -9.55
N THR A 10 -7.50 -26.52 -10.32
CA THR A 10 -7.23 -26.87 -11.72
C THR A 10 -7.35 -25.58 -12.53
N VAL A 11 -6.23 -24.89 -12.73
CA VAL A 11 -6.16 -23.76 -13.64
C VAL A 11 -6.38 -24.28 -15.06
N HIS A 12 -7.52 -23.96 -15.68
CA HIS A 12 -7.74 -24.22 -17.11
C HIS A 12 -6.80 -23.32 -17.92
N LYS A 13 -5.59 -23.82 -18.25
CA LYS A 13 -4.70 -23.18 -19.21
C LYS A 13 -5.41 -23.15 -20.56
N THR A 14 -5.58 -21.94 -21.12
CA THR A 14 -6.09 -21.83 -22.49
C THR A 14 -5.03 -22.35 -23.45
N ALA A 15 -5.46 -22.96 -24.57
CA ALA A 15 -4.55 -23.49 -25.59
C ALA A 15 -3.61 -22.37 -26.14
N ALA A 16 -4.05 -21.12 -26.16
CA ALA A 16 -3.25 -19.96 -26.55
C ALA A 16 -2.11 -19.67 -25.57
N ASP A 17 -2.33 -19.80 -24.25
CA ASP A 17 -1.30 -19.56 -23.23
C ASP A 17 -0.20 -20.64 -23.28
N MET A 18 -0.58 -21.88 -23.59
CA MET A 18 0.40 -22.97 -23.76
C MET A 18 1.28 -22.74 -25.02
N VAL A 19 0.70 -22.32 -26.13
CA VAL A 19 1.44 -22.03 -27.37
C VAL A 19 2.43 -20.88 -27.16
N ARG A 20 2.01 -19.82 -26.47
CA ARG A 20 2.84 -18.64 -26.21
C ARG A 20 4.05 -18.98 -25.32
N ARG A 21 3.84 -19.79 -24.29
CA ARG A 21 4.92 -20.28 -23.42
C ARG A 21 5.91 -21.16 -24.17
N ASP A 22 5.43 -22.02 -25.05
CA ASP A 22 6.28 -22.91 -25.86
C ASP A 22 7.13 -22.12 -26.85
N GLU A 23 6.58 -21.04 -27.44
CA GLU A 23 7.33 -20.13 -28.31
C GLU A 23 8.40 -19.32 -27.56
N ALA A 24 8.09 -18.83 -26.36
CA ALA A 24 9.05 -18.13 -25.52
C ALA A 24 10.21 -19.06 -25.11
N ASN A 25 9.90 -20.29 -24.68
CA ASN A 25 10.91 -21.28 -24.32
C ASN A 25 11.82 -21.63 -25.53
N LYS A 26 11.27 -21.76 -26.72
CA LYS A 26 12.06 -22.01 -27.95
C LYS A 26 13.02 -20.87 -28.26
N LYS A 27 12.60 -19.61 -28.10
CA LYS A 27 13.48 -18.44 -28.29
C LYS A 27 14.62 -18.41 -27.29
N LEU A 28 14.34 -18.68 -26.02
CA LEU A 28 15.35 -18.70 -24.96
C LEU A 28 16.33 -19.89 -25.14
N ALA A 29 15.83 -21.09 -25.44
CA ALA A 29 16.68 -22.24 -25.73
C ALA A 29 17.60 -21.99 -26.94
N PHE A 30 17.07 -21.37 -28.02
CA PHE A 30 17.90 -20.96 -29.15
C PHE A 30 18.99 -19.97 -28.72
N ALA A 31 18.64 -18.95 -27.92
CA ALA A 31 19.61 -17.97 -27.44
C ALA A 31 20.67 -18.59 -26.52
N ALA A 32 20.32 -19.60 -25.74
CA ALA A 32 21.23 -20.31 -24.85
C ALA A 32 22.20 -21.24 -25.61
N GLY A 33 21.71 -21.99 -26.59
CA GLY A 33 22.45 -23.04 -27.30
C GLY A 33 23.34 -22.52 -28.45
N ASN A 34 23.24 -21.22 -28.79
CA ASN A 34 23.97 -20.67 -29.92
C ASN A 34 25.08 -19.67 -29.50
N LYS A 35 26.09 -19.53 -30.36
CA LYS A 35 27.13 -18.49 -30.24
C LYS A 35 26.53 -17.10 -30.36
N ILE A 36 27.17 -16.11 -29.75
CA ILE A 36 26.72 -14.70 -29.70
C ILE A 36 26.35 -14.15 -31.09
N LYS A 37 27.20 -14.35 -32.12
CA LYS A 37 26.95 -13.82 -33.49
C LYS A 37 25.63 -14.30 -34.13
N PRO A 38 25.28 -15.62 -34.14
CA PRO A 38 23.96 -16.11 -34.59
C PRO A 38 22.79 -15.51 -33.80
N VAL A 39 22.92 -15.38 -32.47
CA VAL A 39 21.87 -14.79 -31.61
C VAL A 39 21.62 -13.34 -31.96
N LEU A 40 22.70 -12.52 -32.06
CA LEU A 40 22.56 -11.11 -32.45
C LEU A 40 21.96 -10.95 -33.85
N LYS A 41 22.32 -11.84 -34.80
CA LYS A 41 21.75 -11.83 -36.13
C LYS A 41 20.27 -12.16 -36.16
N GLN A 42 19.83 -13.14 -35.35
CA GLN A 42 18.41 -13.49 -35.23
C GLN A 42 17.59 -12.37 -34.62
N LEU A 43 18.18 -11.63 -33.65
CA LEU A 43 17.54 -10.50 -32.98
C LEU A 43 17.69 -9.18 -33.71
N ASP A 44 18.23 -9.22 -34.98
CA ASP A 44 18.48 -8.06 -35.84
C ASP A 44 19.21 -6.91 -35.10
N THR A 45 20.26 -7.25 -34.37
CA THR A 45 21.02 -6.32 -33.52
C THR A 45 22.54 -6.53 -33.63
N ALA A 46 23.31 -5.64 -33.02
CA ALA A 46 24.78 -5.71 -32.90
C ALA A 46 25.24 -5.32 -31.52
N LEU A 47 26.50 -5.61 -31.12
CA LEU A 47 27.08 -5.20 -29.85
C LEU A 47 27.06 -3.68 -29.61
N THR A 48 26.98 -2.90 -30.70
CA THR A 48 26.83 -1.44 -30.63
C THR A 48 25.40 -0.98 -30.36
N GLY A 49 24.46 -1.94 -30.20
CA GLY A 49 23.05 -1.68 -29.96
C GLY A 49 22.23 -1.37 -31.20
N LEU A 50 20.92 -1.20 -31.02
CA LEU A 50 19.94 -0.89 -32.04
C LEU A 50 19.99 0.58 -32.46
N GLY A 51 19.69 0.87 -33.72
CA GLY A 51 19.43 2.25 -34.21
C GLY A 51 17.95 2.63 -33.99
N ASP A 52 17.63 3.93 -33.95
CA ASP A 52 16.29 4.45 -33.62
C ASP A 52 15.16 3.85 -34.47
N LYS A 53 15.39 3.65 -35.78
CA LYS A 53 14.42 3.02 -36.68
C LYS A 53 14.16 1.55 -36.32
N ALA A 54 15.21 0.82 -35.92
CA ALA A 54 15.10 -0.57 -35.50
C ALA A 54 14.33 -0.67 -34.14
N VAL A 55 14.58 0.24 -33.20
CA VAL A 55 13.84 0.31 -31.93
C VAL A 55 12.33 0.46 -32.19
N ILE A 56 11.93 1.35 -33.10
CA ILE A 56 10.50 1.54 -33.44
C ILE A 56 9.92 0.26 -34.08
N SER A 57 10.63 -0.37 -35.02
CA SER A 57 10.15 -1.59 -35.67
C SER A 57 10.05 -2.76 -34.70
N HIS A 58 11.00 -2.94 -33.76
CA HIS A 58 10.97 -3.96 -32.75
C HIS A 58 9.86 -3.71 -31.72
N ARG A 59 9.59 -2.43 -31.35
CA ARG A 59 8.46 -2.08 -30.49
C ARG A 59 7.10 -2.42 -31.12
N ILE A 60 6.97 -2.26 -32.43
CA ILE A 60 5.74 -2.65 -33.14
C ILE A 60 5.63 -4.18 -33.23
N ALA A 61 6.74 -4.90 -33.48
CA ALA A 61 6.75 -6.34 -33.66
C ALA A 61 6.59 -7.14 -32.36
N PHE A 62 7.26 -6.72 -31.29
CA PHE A 62 7.34 -7.46 -30.01
C PHE A 62 6.58 -6.79 -28.85
N GLY A 63 6.04 -5.58 -29.06
CA GLY A 63 5.32 -4.84 -28.00
C GLY A 63 6.25 -4.04 -27.08
N ARG A 64 5.66 -3.53 -25.99
CA ARG A 64 6.37 -2.84 -24.90
C ARG A 64 6.77 -3.84 -23.82
N ASN A 65 7.83 -3.52 -23.08
CA ASN A 65 8.26 -4.31 -21.94
C ASN A 65 7.36 -4.04 -20.71
N LYS A 66 6.13 -4.55 -20.77
CA LYS A 66 5.11 -4.41 -19.74
C LYS A 66 4.40 -5.74 -19.55
N VAL A 67 4.42 -6.26 -18.30
CA VAL A 67 3.68 -7.44 -17.92
C VAL A 67 2.24 -7.07 -17.59
N THR A 68 1.29 -7.76 -18.21
CA THR A 68 -0.14 -7.52 -17.99
C THR A 68 -0.62 -8.34 -16.80
N HIS A 69 -0.56 -7.78 -15.59
CA HIS A 69 -1.02 -8.45 -14.37
C HIS A 69 -2.54 -8.64 -14.30
N GLU A 70 -3.31 -7.73 -14.91
CA GLU A 70 -4.77 -7.81 -15.01
C GLU A 70 -5.23 -7.33 -16.39
N LYS A 71 -6.12 -8.07 -17.04
CA LYS A 71 -6.83 -7.57 -18.20
C LYS A 71 -7.71 -6.39 -17.74
N LYS A 72 -7.38 -5.18 -18.18
CA LYS A 72 -8.23 -4.01 -17.96
C LYS A 72 -9.67 -4.38 -18.33
N LYS A 73 -10.56 -4.34 -17.36
CA LYS A 73 -12.00 -4.52 -17.64
C LYS A 73 -12.40 -3.49 -18.70
N SER A 74 -13.01 -3.94 -19.76
CA SER A 74 -13.51 -3.04 -20.82
C SER A 74 -14.49 -2.03 -20.22
N LEU A 75 -14.65 -0.87 -20.86
CA LEU A 75 -15.58 0.16 -20.39
C LEU A 75 -17.01 -0.41 -20.23
N VAL A 76 -17.40 -1.30 -21.15
CA VAL A 76 -18.67 -2.02 -21.10
C VAL A 76 -18.74 -2.96 -19.90
N ALA A 77 -17.66 -3.71 -19.59
CA ALA A 77 -17.62 -4.60 -18.42
C ALA A 77 -17.65 -3.81 -17.09
N ARG A 78 -17.04 -2.64 -17.02
CA ARG A 78 -17.12 -1.73 -15.86
C ARG A 78 -18.52 -1.18 -15.70
N LEU A 79 -19.14 -0.74 -16.79
CA LEU A 79 -20.52 -0.26 -16.80
C LEU A 79 -21.47 -1.38 -16.36
N ALA A 80 -21.37 -2.57 -16.95
CA ALA A 80 -22.18 -3.72 -16.58
C ALA A 80 -22.00 -4.08 -15.09
N GLY A 81 -20.75 -4.12 -14.57
CA GLY A 81 -20.47 -4.39 -13.17
C GLY A 81 -21.03 -3.33 -12.20
N ALA A 82 -21.13 -2.08 -12.63
CA ALA A 82 -21.76 -1.02 -11.83
C ALA A 82 -23.29 -1.19 -11.73
N PHE A 83 -23.93 -1.70 -12.79
CA PHE A 83 -25.38 -1.90 -12.85
C PHE A 83 -25.85 -3.31 -12.47
N ILE A 84 -24.96 -4.31 -12.48
CA ILE A 84 -25.29 -5.70 -12.12
C ILE A 84 -24.58 -6.05 -10.80
N ASN A 85 -25.28 -5.86 -9.71
CA ASN A 85 -24.83 -6.20 -8.36
C ASN A 85 -26.02 -6.73 -7.54
N PRO A 86 -25.80 -7.38 -6.38
CA PRO A 86 -26.90 -7.94 -5.58
C PRO A 86 -28.00 -6.93 -5.21
N PHE A 87 -27.63 -5.68 -4.95
CA PHE A 87 -28.57 -4.62 -4.61
C PHE A 87 -29.46 -4.24 -5.80
N THR A 88 -28.88 -3.95 -6.96
CA THR A 88 -29.67 -3.66 -8.16
C THR A 88 -30.51 -4.85 -8.58
N ALA A 89 -30.06 -6.09 -8.33
CA ALA A 89 -30.87 -7.28 -8.56
C ALA A 89 -32.12 -7.30 -7.68
N ILE A 90 -32.00 -6.92 -6.40
CA ILE A 90 -33.16 -6.80 -5.49
C ILE A 90 -34.12 -5.69 -5.96
N LEU A 91 -33.58 -4.51 -6.35
CA LEU A 91 -34.38 -3.43 -6.92
C LEU A 91 -35.09 -3.82 -8.22
N PHE A 92 -34.41 -4.58 -9.08
CA PHE A 92 -35.05 -5.13 -10.29
C PHE A 92 -36.17 -6.14 -9.94
N CYS A 93 -35.95 -6.98 -8.93
CA CYS A 93 -37.00 -7.88 -8.44
C CYS A 93 -38.19 -7.08 -7.93
N LEU A 94 -37.97 -6.04 -7.14
CA LEU A 94 -39.00 -5.14 -6.66
C LEU A 94 -39.73 -4.45 -7.83
N ALA A 95 -38.99 -3.93 -8.83
CA ALA A 95 -39.57 -3.31 -10.01
C ALA A 95 -40.49 -4.29 -10.81
N VAL A 96 -40.02 -5.56 -10.96
CA VAL A 96 -40.83 -6.59 -11.62
C VAL A 96 -42.11 -6.89 -10.85
N VAL A 97 -42.06 -6.99 -9.53
CA VAL A 97 -43.24 -7.21 -8.69
C VAL A 97 -44.16 -5.99 -8.77
N SER A 98 -43.64 -4.75 -8.68
CA SER A 98 -44.43 -3.54 -8.84
C SER A 98 -45.03 -3.42 -10.24
N ILE A 99 -44.34 -3.85 -11.31
CA ILE A 99 -45.01 -3.93 -12.65
C ILE A 99 -46.21 -4.85 -12.61
N PHE A 100 -46.09 -5.97 -11.92
CA PHE A 100 -47.22 -6.91 -11.84
C PHE A 100 -48.37 -6.34 -11.00
N THR A 101 -48.05 -5.77 -9.81
CA THR A 101 -49.09 -5.22 -8.90
C THR A 101 -49.70 -3.92 -9.40
N ASP A 102 -48.88 -2.97 -9.85
CA ASP A 102 -49.32 -1.61 -10.12
C ASP A 102 -49.75 -1.37 -11.57
N ILE A 103 -49.47 -2.32 -12.49
CA ILE A 103 -49.85 -2.22 -13.90
C ILE A 103 -50.70 -3.43 -14.34
N VAL A 104 -50.18 -4.66 -14.16
CA VAL A 104 -50.81 -5.85 -14.74
C VAL A 104 -52.12 -6.21 -14.01
N VAL A 105 -52.13 -6.21 -12.70
CA VAL A 105 -53.34 -6.53 -11.90
C VAL A 105 -54.47 -5.53 -12.14
N PRO A 106 -54.29 -4.20 -12.09
CA PRO A 106 -55.34 -3.23 -12.42
C PRO A 106 -55.86 -3.38 -13.86
N ILE A 107 -55.02 -3.66 -14.84
CA ILE A 107 -55.47 -3.89 -16.22
C ILE A 107 -56.33 -5.17 -16.31
N LEU A 108 -55.95 -6.25 -15.64
CA LEU A 108 -56.70 -7.51 -15.60
C LEU A 108 -58.05 -7.38 -14.86
N GLN A 109 -58.11 -6.49 -13.88
CA GLN A 109 -59.32 -6.20 -13.12
C GLN A 109 -60.23 -5.18 -13.82
N HIS A 110 -59.94 -4.76 -15.05
CA HIS A 110 -60.64 -3.73 -15.81
C HIS A 110 -60.77 -2.37 -15.12
N ALA A 111 -59.79 -2.04 -14.24
CA ALA A 111 -59.67 -0.76 -13.56
C ALA A 111 -58.43 0.04 -14.05
N PRO A 112 -58.42 0.54 -15.31
CA PRO A 112 -57.25 1.24 -15.85
C PRO A 112 -56.96 2.58 -15.13
N GLU A 113 -57.93 3.08 -14.34
CA GLU A 113 -57.75 4.29 -13.53
C GLU A 113 -56.81 4.06 -12.33
N ASP A 114 -56.60 2.83 -11.90
CA ASP A 114 -55.74 2.45 -10.78
C ASP A 114 -54.29 2.11 -11.18
N VAL A 115 -53.94 2.28 -12.46
CA VAL A 115 -52.59 2.04 -12.97
C VAL A 115 -51.63 3.12 -12.44
N ALA A 116 -50.72 2.76 -11.58
CA ALA A 116 -49.75 3.67 -10.92
C ALA A 116 -48.27 3.36 -11.30
N PRO A 117 -47.79 3.80 -12.47
CA PRO A 117 -46.43 3.48 -12.93
C PRO A 117 -45.32 4.24 -12.16
N LEU A 118 -45.67 5.15 -11.26
CA LEU A 118 -44.74 6.04 -10.57
C LEU A 118 -43.68 5.30 -9.73
N THR A 119 -44.11 4.30 -8.98
CA THR A 119 -43.21 3.47 -8.15
C THR A 119 -42.12 2.83 -8.99
N ILE A 120 -42.50 2.28 -10.15
CA ILE A 120 -41.59 1.63 -11.09
C ILE A 120 -40.60 2.65 -11.67
N ILE A 121 -41.06 3.84 -12.07
CA ILE A 121 -40.22 4.92 -12.59
C ILE A 121 -39.21 5.36 -11.54
N ILE A 122 -39.64 5.48 -10.28
CA ILE A 122 -38.75 5.87 -9.18
C ILE A 122 -37.69 4.80 -8.94
N ILE A 123 -38.03 3.52 -8.87
CA ILE A 123 -37.13 2.40 -8.68
C ILE A 123 -36.10 2.37 -9.84
N LEU A 124 -36.54 2.48 -11.08
CA LEU A 124 -35.64 2.48 -12.25
C LEU A 124 -34.71 3.73 -12.27
N THR A 125 -35.24 4.89 -11.88
CA THR A 125 -34.45 6.11 -11.74
C THR A 125 -33.36 5.94 -10.67
N MET A 126 -33.68 5.31 -9.56
CA MET A 126 -32.72 5.00 -8.50
C MET A 126 -31.64 4.03 -8.95
N VAL A 127 -32.01 2.95 -9.63
CA VAL A 127 -31.03 2.03 -10.24
C VAL A 127 -30.09 2.79 -11.17
N PHE A 128 -30.62 3.71 -11.96
CA PHE A 128 -29.84 4.53 -12.87
C PHE A 128 -28.90 5.50 -12.14
N ILE A 129 -29.39 6.22 -11.12
CA ILE A 129 -28.58 7.15 -10.32
C ILE A 129 -27.49 6.39 -9.57
N SER A 130 -27.83 5.31 -8.87
CA SER A 130 -26.92 4.49 -8.10
C SER A 130 -25.83 3.86 -8.99
N GLY A 131 -26.23 3.22 -10.09
CA GLY A 131 -25.32 2.65 -11.07
C GLY A 131 -24.38 3.69 -11.71
N THR A 132 -24.90 4.87 -12.06
CA THR A 132 -24.09 5.95 -12.62
C THR A 132 -23.08 6.50 -11.60
N LEU A 133 -23.53 6.74 -10.37
CA LEU A 133 -22.67 7.21 -9.28
C LEU A 133 -21.53 6.23 -9.02
N ARG A 134 -21.85 4.95 -8.92
CA ARG A 134 -20.88 3.86 -8.75
C ARG A 134 -19.87 3.82 -9.90
N PHE A 135 -20.36 3.85 -11.13
CA PHE A 135 -19.48 3.86 -12.33
C PHE A 135 -18.53 5.04 -12.34
N VAL A 136 -19.02 6.26 -12.06
CA VAL A 136 -18.19 7.47 -12.03
C VAL A 136 -17.15 7.40 -10.93
N GLN A 137 -17.50 6.93 -9.74
CA GLN A 137 -16.57 6.83 -8.61
C GLN A 137 -15.54 5.74 -8.81
N GLU A 138 -15.92 4.53 -9.23
CA GLU A 138 -14.98 3.45 -9.55
C GLU A 138 -14.00 3.87 -10.66
N SER A 139 -14.49 4.57 -11.69
CA SER A 139 -13.64 5.07 -12.77
C SER A 139 -12.66 6.14 -12.29
N ARG A 140 -13.09 7.07 -11.44
CA ARG A 140 -12.20 8.11 -10.87
C ARG A 140 -11.15 7.50 -9.95
N SER A 141 -11.53 6.55 -9.08
CA SER A 141 -10.61 5.89 -8.16
C SER A 141 -9.57 5.06 -8.90
N GLY A 142 -9.99 4.27 -9.91
CA GLY A 142 -9.07 3.48 -10.73
C GLY A 142 -8.09 4.34 -11.52
N ASN A 143 -8.56 5.42 -12.14
CA ASN A 143 -7.69 6.34 -12.88
C ASN A 143 -6.70 7.10 -11.96
N ALA A 144 -7.10 7.41 -10.72
CA ALA A 144 -6.21 8.04 -9.75
C ALA A 144 -5.09 7.09 -9.32
N ALA A 145 -5.40 5.84 -9.02
CA ALA A 145 -4.41 4.81 -8.67
C ALA A 145 -3.41 4.58 -9.82
N GLU A 146 -3.89 4.47 -11.06
CA GLU A 146 -3.03 4.29 -12.24
C GLU A 146 -2.07 5.48 -12.44
N LYS A 147 -2.54 6.71 -12.25
CA LYS A 147 -1.69 7.91 -12.35
C LYS A 147 -0.60 7.94 -11.27
N LEU A 148 -0.89 7.47 -10.05
CA LEU A 148 0.09 7.41 -8.98
C LEU A 148 1.19 6.40 -9.27
N LEU A 149 0.83 5.22 -9.77
CA LEU A 149 1.81 4.20 -10.17
C LEU A 149 2.70 4.68 -11.33
N ALA A 150 2.15 5.46 -12.26
CA ALA A 150 2.91 6.04 -13.37
C ALA A 150 3.94 7.12 -12.93
N MET A 151 3.91 7.58 -11.68
CA MET A 151 4.92 8.50 -11.14
C MET A 151 6.20 7.78 -10.69
N ILE A 152 6.18 6.46 -10.56
CA ILE A 152 7.33 5.64 -10.21
C ILE A 152 7.89 5.10 -11.52
N THR A 153 9.05 5.60 -11.93
CA THR A 153 9.76 5.12 -13.13
C THR A 153 10.95 4.27 -12.70
N THR A 154 10.90 2.98 -13.03
CA THR A 154 12.09 2.13 -12.98
C THR A 154 12.83 2.28 -14.30
N THR A 155 14.14 2.49 -14.26
CA THR A 155 14.98 2.68 -15.44
C THR A 155 15.94 1.50 -15.63
N CYS A 156 16.50 1.33 -16.81
CA CYS A 156 17.59 0.40 -17.08
C CYS A 156 18.62 1.04 -18.00
N THR A 157 19.88 0.64 -17.85
CA THR A 157 20.97 1.12 -18.65
C THR A 157 21.10 0.31 -19.95
N VAL A 158 20.98 0.97 -21.10
CA VAL A 158 21.10 0.34 -22.42
C VAL A 158 22.18 1.00 -23.27
N THR A 159 22.75 0.24 -24.21
CA THR A 159 23.58 0.77 -25.29
C THR A 159 22.81 0.76 -26.59
N ARG A 160 22.66 1.93 -27.21
CA ARG A 160 22.04 2.13 -28.54
C ARG A 160 23.01 2.84 -29.48
N LYS A 161 22.95 2.48 -30.76
CA LYS A 161 23.96 2.87 -31.77
C LYS A 161 24.18 4.38 -31.90
N ASN A 162 23.14 5.19 -31.74
CA ASN A 162 23.21 6.64 -31.94
C ASN A 162 23.56 7.41 -30.63
N ASN A 163 23.20 6.88 -29.48
CA ASN A 163 23.24 7.60 -28.20
C ASN A 163 24.27 7.00 -27.22
N GLY A 164 24.92 5.88 -27.61
CA GLY A 164 25.84 5.18 -26.70
C GLY A 164 25.11 4.56 -25.48
N LYS A 165 25.78 4.58 -24.34
CA LYS A 165 25.24 4.10 -23.06
C LYS A 165 24.31 5.17 -22.47
N GLN A 166 23.05 4.82 -22.18
CA GLN A 166 22.04 5.72 -21.67
C GLN A 166 21.04 4.98 -20.75
N GLU A 167 20.41 5.71 -19.85
CA GLU A 167 19.28 5.19 -19.05
C GLU A 167 17.95 5.44 -19.79
N ILE A 168 17.11 4.40 -19.83
CA ILE A 168 15.75 4.48 -20.38
C ILE A 168 14.73 3.88 -19.40
N PRO A 169 13.45 4.32 -19.45
CA PRO A 169 12.39 3.66 -18.73
C PRO A 169 12.28 2.18 -19.13
N LEU A 170 12.05 1.30 -18.16
CA LEU A 170 11.88 -0.15 -18.38
C LEU A 170 10.85 -0.49 -19.46
N GLU A 171 9.74 0.27 -19.52
CA GLU A 171 8.69 0.09 -20.54
C GLU A 171 9.16 0.36 -21.98
N ASP A 172 10.26 1.10 -22.16
CA ASP A 172 10.82 1.48 -23.47
C ASP A 172 11.90 0.52 -23.99
N LEU A 173 12.20 -0.53 -23.21
CA LEU A 173 13.10 -1.61 -23.59
C LEU A 173 12.46 -2.47 -24.69
N VAL A 174 13.24 -2.89 -25.67
CA VAL A 174 12.79 -3.71 -26.79
C VAL A 174 13.72 -4.93 -27.01
N VAL A 175 13.19 -5.96 -27.64
CA VAL A 175 13.98 -7.14 -28.04
C VAL A 175 15.16 -6.68 -28.90
N GLY A 176 16.36 -7.17 -28.60
CA GLY A 176 17.59 -6.80 -29.29
C GLY A 176 18.36 -5.61 -28.67
N ASP A 177 17.83 -4.93 -27.67
CA ASP A 177 18.61 -3.93 -26.91
C ASP A 177 19.78 -4.61 -26.15
N ILE A 178 20.92 -3.91 -26.08
CA ILE A 178 22.06 -4.32 -25.25
C ILE A 178 21.95 -3.61 -23.91
N ILE A 179 21.83 -4.38 -22.84
CA ILE A 179 21.68 -3.86 -21.47
C ILE A 179 22.94 -4.10 -20.64
N HIS A 180 23.10 -3.27 -19.62
CA HIS A 180 24.13 -3.42 -18.60
C HIS A 180 23.48 -3.68 -17.27
N LEU A 181 23.97 -4.73 -16.59
CA LEU A 181 23.50 -5.15 -15.26
C LEU A 181 24.63 -4.97 -14.24
N SER A 182 24.29 -4.49 -13.06
CA SER A 182 25.19 -4.30 -11.91
C SER A 182 24.52 -4.81 -10.64
N ALA A 183 25.30 -5.03 -9.59
CA ALA A 183 24.74 -5.44 -8.30
C ALA A 183 23.67 -4.44 -7.82
N GLY A 184 22.49 -4.96 -7.45
CA GLY A 184 21.32 -4.17 -7.04
C GLY A 184 20.28 -3.99 -8.14
N ASP A 185 20.63 -4.22 -9.40
CA ASP A 185 19.68 -4.12 -10.51
C ASP A 185 18.71 -5.29 -10.52
N MET A 186 17.48 -5.03 -10.92
CA MET A 186 16.54 -6.06 -11.32
C MET A 186 16.73 -6.35 -12.82
N VAL A 187 16.76 -7.62 -13.19
CA VAL A 187 16.83 -8.03 -14.61
C VAL A 187 15.54 -7.58 -15.30
N PRO A 188 15.61 -6.63 -16.27
CA PRO A 188 14.42 -5.93 -16.76
C PRO A 188 13.60 -6.74 -17.78
N ALA A 189 14.18 -7.79 -18.36
CA ALA A 189 13.60 -8.63 -19.41
C ALA A 189 14.31 -9.99 -19.42
N ASP A 190 13.86 -10.96 -20.22
CA ASP A 190 14.65 -12.18 -20.39
C ASP A 190 15.81 -11.91 -21.33
N VAL A 191 17.02 -12.16 -20.86
CA VAL A 191 18.25 -11.74 -21.53
C VAL A 191 19.26 -12.86 -21.66
N ARG A 192 20.05 -12.82 -22.75
CA ARG A 192 21.22 -13.66 -22.99
C ARG A 192 22.48 -12.89 -22.53
N VAL A 193 23.18 -13.43 -21.57
CA VAL A 193 24.45 -12.86 -21.07
C VAL A 193 25.52 -12.95 -22.18
N LEU A 194 26.10 -11.81 -22.55
CA LEU A 194 27.15 -11.70 -23.57
C LEU A 194 28.55 -11.65 -22.91
N GLU A 195 28.67 -10.89 -21.82
CA GLU A 195 29.84 -10.76 -20.99
C GLU A 195 29.40 -10.72 -19.53
N ALA A 196 30.08 -11.40 -18.64
CA ALA A 196 29.81 -11.40 -17.23
C ALA A 196 31.09 -11.44 -16.43
N LYS A 197 31.11 -10.76 -15.27
CA LYS A 197 32.16 -10.83 -14.30
C LYS A 197 31.56 -11.08 -12.91
N ASP A 198 31.81 -12.28 -12.39
CA ASP A 198 31.32 -12.77 -11.09
C ASP A 198 29.82 -12.45 -10.86
N LEU A 199 29.01 -12.69 -11.91
CA LEU A 199 27.60 -12.38 -11.93
C LEU A 199 26.81 -13.44 -11.18
N PHE A 200 26.28 -13.09 -10.00
CA PHE A 200 25.36 -13.93 -9.23
C PHE A 200 23.97 -13.32 -9.22
N ILE A 201 22.97 -14.11 -9.59
CA ILE A 201 21.59 -13.68 -9.70
C ILE A 201 20.70 -14.54 -8.81
N SER A 202 19.85 -13.89 -8.00
CA SER A 202 18.78 -14.56 -7.28
C SER A 202 17.57 -14.73 -8.19
N GLN A 203 17.15 -15.97 -8.41
CA GLN A 203 15.95 -16.33 -9.17
C GLN A 203 14.78 -16.74 -8.27
N SER A 204 14.81 -16.38 -6.99
CA SER A 204 13.82 -16.77 -5.98
C SER A 204 12.37 -16.43 -6.36
N ALA A 205 12.16 -15.37 -7.11
CA ALA A 205 10.84 -14.98 -7.62
C ALA A 205 10.26 -15.99 -8.64
N LEU A 206 11.11 -16.75 -9.32
CA LEU A 206 10.73 -17.72 -10.35
C LEU A 206 10.78 -19.17 -9.86
N THR A 207 11.81 -19.51 -9.09
CA THR A 207 12.09 -20.91 -8.66
C THR A 207 11.66 -21.17 -7.23
N GLY A 208 11.53 -20.13 -6.40
CA GLY A 208 11.31 -20.24 -4.96
C GLY A 208 12.59 -20.56 -4.17
N GLU A 209 13.73 -20.76 -4.83
CA GLU A 209 15.03 -21.02 -4.19
C GLU A 209 15.77 -19.72 -3.92
N SER A 210 16.32 -19.58 -2.73
CA SER A 210 16.95 -18.33 -2.26
C SER A 210 18.42 -18.21 -2.63
N ASP A 211 19.09 -19.33 -2.97
CA ASP A 211 20.51 -19.33 -3.25
C ASP A 211 20.82 -18.62 -4.58
N PRO A 212 21.78 -17.70 -4.62
CA PRO A 212 22.17 -17.02 -5.84
C PRO A 212 22.87 -17.99 -6.81
N ILE A 213 22.53 -17.90 -8.08
CA ILE A 213 23.09 -18.74 -9.15
C ILE A 213 24.07 -17.91 -9.96
N GLU A 214 25.25 -18.48 -10.21
CA GLU A 214 26.26 -17.86 -11.08
C GLU A 214 25.81 -17.93 -12.54
N LYS A 215 25.88 -16.79 -13.26
CA LYS A 215 25.58 -16.67 -14.69
C LYS A 215 26.81 -16.30 -15.47
N ILE A 216 27.12 -17.12 -16.49
CA ILE A 216 28.35 -17.04 -17.29
C ILE A 216 28.03 -16.99 -18.80
N PRO A 217 28.84 -16.33 -19.65
CA PRO A 217 28.55 -16.13 -21.08
C PRO A 217 28.92 -17.35 -21.98
N VAL A 218 28.75 -18.57 -21.46
CA VAL A 218 29.07 -19.80 -22.20
C VAL A 218 27.97 -20.20 -23.17
N VAL A 219 28.27 -21.02 -24.15
CA VAL A 219 27.30 -21.66 -25.04
C VAL A 219 26.88 -22.98 -24.41
N CYS A 220 25.57 -23.20 -24.23
CA CYS A 220 25.04 -24.42 -23.64
C CYS A 220 24.86 -25.49 -24.73
N GLU A 221 25.74 -26.50 -24.76
CA GLU A 221 25.67 -27.62 -25.71
C GLU A 221 24.67 -28.70 -25.27
N GLN A 222 24.24 -28.67 -24.00
CA GLN A 222 23.28 -29.64 -23.43
C GLN A 222 21.92 -28.97 -23.22
N GLU A 223 20.84 -29.71 -23.41
CA GLU A 223 19.52 -29.29 -22.96
C GLU A 223 19.43 -29.53 -21.45
N TYR A 224 18.96 -28.50 -20.74
CA TYR A 224 18.70 -28.55 -19.30
C TYR A 224 17.23 -28.94 -19.05
N ASP A 225 16.98 -29.60 -17.94
CA ASP A 225 15.64 -30.06 -17.56
C ASP A 225 14.67 -28.88 -17.33
N SER A 226 15.20 -27.75 -16.82
CA SER A 226 14.43 -26.51 -16.67
C SER A 226 15.11 -25.37 -17.43
N ILE A 227 14.29 -24.47 -17.99
CA ILE A 227 14.79 -23.28 -18.69
C ILE A 227 15.50 -22.32 -17.72
N THR A 228 15.18 -22.39 -16.42
CA THR A 228 15.81 -21.59 -15.36
C THR A 228 17.24 -22.00 -15.06
N ASP A 229 17.63 -23.21 -15.46
CA ASP A 229 18.95 -23.79 -15.15
C ASP A 229 20.04 -23.36 -16.16
N TYR A 230 19.64 -22.72 -17.26
CA TYR A 230 20.61 -22.24 -18.25
C TYR A 230 21.55 -21.20 -17.61
N PRO A 231 22.88 -21.46 -17.57
CA PRO A 231 23.84 -20.57 -16.92
C PRO A 231 24.07 -19.25 -17.66
N ASN A 232 23.59 -19.13 -18.88
CA ASN A 232 23.83 -17.97 -19.75
C ASN A 232 22.56 -17.14 -20.04
N ILE A 233 21.43 -17.50 -19.42
CA ILE A 233 20.17 -16.75 -19.51
C ILE A 233 19.84 -16.18 -18.13
N ALA A 234 19.47 -14.90 -18.11
CA ALA A 234 18.92 -14.24 -16.92
C ALA A 234 17.48 -13.84 -17.23
N PHE A 235 16.61 -13.98 -16.25
CA PHE A 235 15.15 -13.86 -16.42
C PHE A 235 14.61 -12.58 -15.79
N MET A 236 13.58 -12.01 -16.40
CA MET A 236 12.85 -10.87 -15.88
C MET A 236 12.40 -11.10 -14.43
N GLY A 237 12.57 -10.09 -13.58
CA GLY A 237 12.18 -10.15 -12.16
C GLY A 237 13.17 -10.85 -11.25
N SER A 238 14.30 -11.35 -11.81
CA SER A 238 15.44 -11.82 -11.02
C SER A 238 16.31 -10.64 -10.57
N ASN A 239 17.04 -10.78 -9.46
CA ASN A 239 17.84 -9.72 -8.89
C ASN A 239 19.33 -10.02 -8.98
N VAL A 240 20.14 -9.06 -9.40
CA VAL A 240 21.60 -9.15 -9.42
C VAL A 240 22.13 -8.95 -8.00
N ILE A 241 22.70 -9.98 -7.41
CA ILE A 241 23.25 -9.96 -6.04
C ILE A 241 24.67 -9.42 -6.04
N SER A 242 25.50 -9.90 -7.00
CA SER A 242 26.88 -9.43 -7.13
C SER A 242 27.34 -9.47 -8.58
N GLY A 243 28.45 -8.79 -8.86
CA GLY A 243 29.07 -8.75 -10.18
C GLY A 243 28.45 -7.76 -11.16
N SER A 244 28.81 -7.93 -12.42
CA SER A 244 28.31 -7.10 -13.52
C SER A 244 28.21 -7.90 -14.82
N ALA A 245 27.32 -7.47 -15.71
CA ALA A 245 27.18 -8.12 -17.02
C ALA A 245 26.74 -7.16 -18.11
N THR A 246 27.08 -7.52 -19.37
CA THR A 246 26.47 -7.01 -20.58
C THR A 246 25.61 -8.11 -21.19
N ALA A 247 24.36 -7.84 -21.51
CA ALA A 247 23.41 -8.83 -22.00
C ALA A 247 22.56 -8.29 -23.16
N VAL A 248 22.03 -9.17 -23.99
CA VAL A 248 21.07 -8.82 -25.05
C VAL A 248 19.66 -9.28 -24.69
N VAL A 249 18.67 -8.41 -24.90
CA VAL A 249 17.27 -8.68 -24.63
C VAL A 249 16.71 -9.68 -25.65
N VAL A 250 16.17 -10.80 -25.17
CA VAL A 250 15.60 -11.88 -25.99
C VAL A 250 14.07 -11.82 -26.00
N ALA A 251 13.43 -11.54 -24.85
CA ALA A 251 11.98 -11.42 -24.74
C ALA A 251 11.61 -10.28 -23.79
N VAL A 252 10.47 -9.63 -24.03
CA VAL A 252 9.97 -8.47 -23.26
C VAL A 252 8.51 -8.68 -22.84
N GLY A 253 8.12 -8.08 -21.72
CA GLY A 253 6.75 -8.03 -21.23
C GLY A 253 6.09 -9.40 -21.04
N ASP A 254 4.90 -9.57 -21.62
CA ASP A 254 4.12 -10.82 -21.50
C ASP A 254 4.80 -12.03 -22.18
N ASP A 255 5.78 -11.81 -23.04
CA ASP A 255 6.53 -12.88 -23.74
C ASP A 255 7.73 -13.39 -22.90
N THR A 256 8.06 -12.77 -21.77
CA THR A 256 9.07 -13.24 -20.83
C THR A 256 8.57 -14.47 -20.05
N LEU A 257 9.49 -15.23 -19.47
CA LEU A 257 9.13 -16.35 -18.58
C LEU A 257 8.24 -15.87 -17.42
N PHE A 258 8.62 -14.76 -16.77
CA PHE A 258 7.85 -14.15 -15.69
C PHE A 258 6.48 -13.66 -16.19
N GLY A 259 6.40 -12.98 -17.32
CA GLY A 259 5.16 -12.51 -17.92
C GLY A 259 4.20 -13.65 -18.26
N SER A 260 4.72 -14.75 -18.84
CA SER A 260 3.93 -15.93 -19.16
C SER A 260 3.36 -16.62 -17.91
N MET A 261 4.10 -16.61 -16.79
CA MET A 261 3.64 -17.10 -15.48
C MET A 261 2.61 -16.16 -14.87
N ALA A 262 2.84 -14.86 -14.89
CA ALA A 262 1.93 -13.83 -14.35
C ALA A 262 0.55 -13.90 -15.01
N VAL A 263 0.49 -14.05 -16.33
CA VAL A 263 -0.77 -14.24 -17.06
C VAL A 263 -1.49 -15.54 -16.64
N SER A 264 -0.75 -16.61 -16.32
CA SER A 264 -1.34 -17.89 -15.90
C SER A 264 -1.77 -17.91 -14.42
N VAL A 265 -1.20 -17.05 -13.58
CA VAL A 265 -1.47 -16.92 -12.13
C VAL A 265 -2.38 -15.70 -11.83
N ALA A 266 -2.77 -14.93 -12.83
CA ALA A 266 -3.73 -13.82 -12.70
C ALA A 266 -5.12 -14.33 -12.27
N GLY A 267 -5.17 -15.00 -11.14
CA GLY A 267 -6.32 -15.36 -10.33
C GLY A 267 -6.29 -14.51 -9.05
N GLU A 268 -7.46 -14.21 -8.56
CA GLU A 268 -7.86 -13.45 -7.37
C GLU A 268 -6.72 -12.85 -6.51
N ALA A 269 -6.68 -11.54 -6.43
CA ALA A 269 -5.79 -10.81 -5.53
C ALA A 269 -5.91 -11.37 -4.09
N VAL A 270 -4.77 -11.61 -3.43
CA VAL A 270 -4.77 -12.10 -2.04
C VAL A 270 -5.50 -11.09 -1.16
N GLU A 271 -6.60 -11.52 -0.53
CA GLU A 271 -7.39 -10.68 0.37
C GLU A 271 -6.56 -10.26 1.59
N THR A 272 -6.46 -8.95 1.80
CA THR A 272 -5.80 -8.38 2.99
C THR A 272 -6.65 -8.58 4.25
N ASN A 273 -6.04 -8.48 5.43
CA ASN A 273 -6.75 -8.53 6.71
C ASN A 273 -7.85 -7.45 6.80
N PHE A 274 -7.64 -6.31 6.18
CA PHE A 274 -8.63 -5.24 6.10
C PHE A 274 -9.82 -5.64 5.21
N THR A 275 -9.58 -6.17 4.03
CA THR A 275 -10.64 -6.62 3.12
C THR A 275 -11.48 -7.72 3.79
N LYS A 276 -10.82 -8.66 4.49
CA LYS A 276 -11.50 -9.67 5.31
C LYS A 276 -12.33 -9.04 6.42
N GLY A 277 -11.81 -8.00 7.07
CA GLY A 277 -12.51 -7.27 8.13
C GLY A 277 -13.75 -6.54 7.63
N VAL A 278 -13.67 -5.83 6.51
CA VAL A 278 -14.81 -5.16 5.87
C VAL A 278 -15.87 -6.17 5.41
N ASN A 279 -15.42 -7.28 4.82
CA ASN A 279 -16.31 -8.39 4.45
C ASN A 279 -16.99 -9.00 5.67
N ALA A 280 -16.28 -9.15 6.80
CA ALA A 280 -16.87 -9.66 8.04
C ALA A 280 -17.99 -8.74 8.57
N VAL A 281 -17.81 -7.41 8.51
CA VAL A 281 -18.85 -6.44 8.88
C VAL A 281 -20.07 -6.56 7.97
N SER A 282 -19.85 -6.63 6.66
CA SER A 282 -20.91 -6.84 5.68
C SER A 282 -21.70 -8.12 5.98
N TRP A 283 -21.00 -9.21 6.32
CA TRP A 283 -21.64 -10.48 6.72
C TRP A 283 -22.43 -10.39 8.03
N VAL A 284 -21.98 -9.61 9.00
CA VAL A 284 -22.77 -9.36 10.23
C VAL A 284 -24.09 -8.67 9.90
N LEU A 285 -24.05 -7.62 9.05
CA LEU A 285 -25.25 -6.91 8.61
C LEU A 285 -26.18 -7.80 7.79
N ILE A 286 -25.65 -8.62 6.87
CA ILE A 286 -26.43 -9.58 6.08
C ILE A 286 -27.12 -10.62 6.98
N ARG A 287 -26.40 -11.18 7.97
CA ARG A 287 -27.01 -12.14 8.92
C ARG A 287 -28.14 -11.50 9.72
N PHE A 288 -27.94 -10.26 10.16
CA PHE A 288 -28.95 -9.51 10.87
C PHE A 288 -30.18 -9.28 9.97
N MET A 289 -29.98 -8.89 8.72
CA MET A 289 -31.05 -8.74 7.72
C MET A 289 -31.82 -10.04 7.50
N LEU A 290 -31.14 -11.18 7.32
CA LEU A 290 -31.76 -12.49 7.10
C LEU A 290 -32.68 -12.94 8.25
N VAL A 291 -32.46 -12.43 9.47
CA VAL A 291 -33.35 -12.69 10.60
C VAL A 291 -34.49 -11.69 10.65
N MET A 292 -34.19 -10.41 10.50
CA MET A 292 -35.16 -9.34 10.76
C MET A 292 -36.18 -9.15 9.63
N VAL A 293 -35.78 -9.34 8.36
CA VAL A 293 -36.70 -9.18 7.23
C VAL A 293 -37.87 -10.20 7.26
N PRO A 294 -37.65 -11.50 7.50
CA PRO A 294 -38.75 -12.44 7.74
C PRO A 294 -39.62 -12.06 8.95
N VAL A 295 -39.04 -11.58 10.03
CA VAL A 295 -39.80 -11.15 11.22
C VAL A 295 -40.74 -9.99 10.85
N VAL A 296 -40.27 -8.96 10.14
CA VAL A 296 -41.07 -7.84 9.67
C VAL A 296 -42.17 -8.30 8.72
N PHE A 297 -41.84 -9.22 7.79
CA PHE A 297 -42.79 -9.82 6.87
C PHE A 297 -43.95 -10.50 7.61
N PHE A 298 -43.63 -11.42 8.53
CA PHE A 298 -44.67 -12.17 9.25
C PHE A 298 -45.48 -11.27 10.20
N ILE A 299 -44.85 -10.31 10.87
CA ILE A 299 -45.59 -9.38 11.74
C ILE A 299 -46.59 -8.58 10.91
N ASN A 300 -46.16 -7.96 9.80
CA ASN A 300 -47.08 -7.17 8.97
C ASN A 300 -48.19 -8.05 8.32
N GLY A 301 -47.83 -9.21 7.79
CA GLY A 301 -48.81 -10.14 7.21
C GLY A 301 -49.87 -10.60 8.20
N LEU A 302 -49.46 -10.91 9.44
CA LEU A 302 -50.40 -11.35 10.51
C LEU A 302 -51.25 -10.20 11.09
N THR A 303 -50.61 -9.01 11.25
CA THR A 303 -51.31 -7.89 11.91
C THR A 303 -52.20 -7.09 10.95
N LYS A 304 -51.82 -6.98 9.67
CA LYS A 304 -52.50 -6.15 8.66
C LYS A 304 -53.33 -6.96 7.64
N GLY A 305 -53.05 -8.27 7.52
CA GLY A 305 -53.80 -9.18 6.67
C GLY A 305 -53.47 -9.13 5.18
N ASP A 306 -52.67 -8.16 4.70
CA ASP A 306 -52.18 -8.07 3.33
C ASP A 306 -50.77 -8.63 3.20
N TRP A 307 -50.63 -9.87 2.73
CA TRP A 307 -49.38 -10.58 2.59
C TRP A 307 -48.53 -10.06 1.44
N LEU A 308 -49.16 -9.49 0.39
CA LEU A 308 -48.42 -8.97 -0.76
C LEU A 308 -47.76 -7.64 -0.38
N GLU A 309 -48.52 -6.74 0.23
CA GLU A 309 -48.00 -5.47 0.72
C GLU A 309 -46.91 -5.68 1.80
N ALA A 310 -47.12 -6.64 2.72
CA ALA A 310 -46.17 -7.04 3.72
C ALA A 310 -44.85 -7.58 3.07
N PHE A 311 -44.96 -8.31 1.96
CA PHE A 311 -43.78 -8.82 1.22
C PHE A 311 -43.02 -7.69 0.53
N LEU A 312 -43.72 -6.77 -0.16
CA LEU A 312 -43.08 -5.61 -0.79
C LEU A 312 -42.39 -4.71 0.22
N PHE A 313 -43.05 -4.48 1.36
CA PHE A 313 -42.46 -3.72 2.45
C PHE A 313 -41.21 -4.40 3.05
N ALA A 314 -41.27 -5.71 3.29
CA ALA A 314 -40.13 -6.47 3.81
C ALA A 314 -38.94 -6.46 2.85
N ILE A 315 -39.16 -6.55 1.54
CA ILE A 315 -38.08 -6.41 0.53
C ILE A 315 -37.49 -4.99 0.57
N SER A 316 -38.31 -3.97 0.68
CA SER A 316 -37.85 -2.57 0.75
C SER A 316 -37.02 -2.31 1.99
N VAL A 317 -37.40 -2.91 3.11
CA VAL A 317 -36.58 -2.92 4.35
C VAL A 317 -35.26 -3.63 4.13
N ALA A 318 -35.25 -4.78 3.43
CA ALA A 318 -34.01 -5.49 3.09
C ALA A 318 -33.08 -4.63 2.24
N VAL A 319 -33.62 -3.91 1.25
CA VAL A 319 -32.84 -2.95 0.42
C VAL A 319 -32.18 -1.89 1.29
N GLY A 320 -32.96 -1.27 2.19
CA GLY A 320 -32.43 -0.21 3.06
C GLY A 320 -31.37 -0.65 4.06
N LEU A 321 -31.34 -1.93 4.40
CA LEU A 321 -30.33 -2.50 5.32
C LEU A 321 -29.05 -2.96 4.64
N THR A 322 -29.06 -3.10 3.33
CA THR A 322 -27.88 -3.57 2.60
C THR A 322 -26.87 -2.42 2.49
N PRO A 323 -25.63 -2.58 3.00
CA PRO A 323 -24.63 -1.52 2.95
C PRO A 323 -24.03 -1.40 1.54
N GLU A 324 -24.82 -0.95 0.58
CA GLU A 324 -24.50 -0.91 -0.85
C GLU A 324 -23.26 -0.05 -1.14
N MET A 325 -23.18 1.10 -0.50
CA MET A 325 -22.12 2.08 -0.74
C MET A 325 -20.82 1.77 0.02
N LEU A 326 -20.81 0.74 0.90
CA LEU A 326 -19.63 0.46 1.75
C LEU A 326 -18.35 0.18 0.97
N PRO A 327 -18.30 -0.75 -0.01
CA PRO A 327 -17.08 -1.00 -0.76
C PRO A 327 -16.63 0.23 -1.56
N MET A 328 -17.57 0.98 -2.10
CA MET A 328 -17.33 2.17 -2.91
C MET A 328 -16.74 3.32 -2.08
N ILE A 329 -17.29 3.63 -0.91
CA ILE A 329 -16.80 4.71 -0.06
C ILE A 329 -15.43 4.36 0.51
N VAL A 330 -15.21 3.10 0.90
CA VAL A 330 -13.90 2.61 1.35
C VAL A 330 -12.86 2.80 0.25
N THR A 331 -13.13 2.37 -0.97
CA THR A 331 -12.22 2.55 -2.12
C THR A 331 -11.99 4.03 -2.42
N THR A 332 -13.03 4.87 -2.30
CA THR A 332 -12.90 6.32 -2.48
C THR A 332 -12.04 6.96 -1.40
N CYS A 333 -12.16 6.52 -0.13
CA CYS A 333 -11.29 6.96 0.97
C CYS A 333 -9.83 6.62 0.67
N LEU A 334 -9.55 5.38 0.26
CA LEU A 334 -8.19 4.93 -0.07
C LEU A 334 -7.61 5.71 -1.26
N ALA A 335 -8.36 5.88 -2.34
CA ALA A 335 -7.92 6.63 -3.51
C ALA A 335 -7.65 8.11 -3.19
N LYS A 336 -8.56 8.75 -2.43
CA LYS A 336 -8.37 10.13 -1.95
C LYS A 336 -7.19 10.24 -0.99
N GLY A 337 -7.03 9.27 -0.09
CA GLY A 337 -5.89 9.18 0.82
C GLY A 337 -4.57 9.10 0.06
N ALA A 338 -4.46 8.18 -0.89
CA ALA A 338 -3.28 8.03 -1.76
C ALA A 338 -2.95 9.31 -2.52
N MET A 339 -3.97 10.02 -3.05
CA MET A 339 -3.76 11.31 -3.70
C MET A 339 -3.28 12.40 -2.71
N SER A 340 -3.77 12.39 -1.47
CA SER A 340 -3.31 13.33 -0.44
C SER A 340 -1.87 13.05 -0.02
N MET A 341 -1.51 11.76 0.13
CA MET A 341 -0.16 11.30 0.42
C MET A 341 0.82 11.67 -0.71
N SER A 342 0.41 11.48 -1.98
CA SER A 342 1.22 11.88 -3.13
C SER A 342 1.53 13.37 -3.16
N LYS A 343 0.60 14.24 -2.79
CA LYS A 343 0.86 15.69 -2.62
C LYS A 343 1.88 15.98 -1.52
N LYS A 344 2.04 15.06 -0.58
CA LYS A 344 3.04 15.06 0.49
C LYS A 344 4.26 14.23 0.14
N LYS A 345 4.48 13.96 -1.16
CA LYS A 345 5.62 13.23 -1.71
C LYS A 345 5.74 11.78 -1.24
N THR A 346 4.62 11.18 -0.85
CA THR A 346 4.51 9.77 -0.47
C THR A 346 3.64 9.04 -1.49
N ILE A 347 4.24 8.16 -2.28
CA ILE A 347 3.55 7.37 -3.30
C ILE A 347 3.18 6.00 -2.73
N VAL A 348 1.93 5.62 -2.89
CA VAL A 348 1.40 4.33 -2.45
C VAL A 348 1.29 3.40 -3.64
N LYS A 349 2.05 2.29 -3.63
CA LYS A 349 1.97 1.23 -4.65
C LYS A 349 0.76 0.34 -4.41
N ASN A 350 0.48 0.02 -3.16
CA ASN A 350 -0.65 -0.81 -2.76
C ASN A 350 -1.61 -0.03 -1.87
N LEU A 351 -2.80 0.29 -2.37
CA LEU A 351 -3.78 1.09 -1.64
C LEU A 351 -4.19 0.49 -0.29
N ASN A 352 -4.18 -0.85 -0.18
CA ASN A 352 -4.52 -1.53 1.06
C ASN A 352 -3.48 -1.33 2.18
N SER A 353 -2.24 -0.98 1.82
CA SER A 353 -1.17 -0.71 2.80
C SER A 353 -1.36 0.63 3.52
N ILE A 354 -2.23 1.54 3.03
CA ILE A 354 -2.51 2.84 3.67
C ILE A 354 -3.00 2.66 5.10
N GLN A 355 -3.82 1.66 5.36
CA GLN A 355 -4.35 1.39 6.69
C GLN A 355 -3.24 0.97 7.64
N ASN A 356 -2.41 -0.02 7.26
CA ASN A 356 -1.28 -0.46 8.06
C ASN A 356 -0.30 0.68 8.29
N PHE A 357 -0.10 1.53 7.28
CA PHE A 357 0.75 2.71 7.37
C PHE A 357 0.27 3.71 8.44
N GLY A 358 -1.04 3.94 8.51
CA GLY A 358 -1.65 4.74 9.58
C GLY A 358 -1.63 4.07 10.96
N ALA A 359 -1.65 2.73 11.00
CA ALA A 359 -1.64 1.93 12.22
C ALA A 359 -0.23 1.64 12.75
N MET A 360 0.81 2.01 12.02
CA MET A 360 2.21 1.77 12.36
C MET A 360 2.55 2.37 13.73
N ASP A 361 3.08 1.54 14.62
CA ASP A 361 3.55 1.89 15.97
C ASP A 361 5.07 1.68 16.15
N VAL A 362 5.70 0.88 15.26
CA VAL A 362 7.16 0.70 15.22
C VAL A 362 7.67 0.95 13.81
N LEU A 363 8.63 1.83 13.69
CA LEU A 363 9.42 2.06 12.48
C LEU A 363 10.81 1.46 12.65
N CYS A 364 11.12 0.44 11.88
CA CYS A 364 12.47 -0.07 11.71
C CYS A 364 13.12 0.61 10.51
N THR A 365 14.34 1.11 10.65
CA THR A 365 15.05 1.77 9.57
C THR A 365 16.53 1.42 9.59
N ASP A 366 17.15 1.37 8.41
CA ASP A 366 18.63 1.36 8.34
C ASP A 366 19.18 2.72 8.77
N LYS A 367 20.43 2.75 9.20
CA LYS A 367 21.13 3.95 9.59
C LYS A 367 21.52 4.80 8.37
N THR A 368 22.22 4.14 7.41
CA THR A 368 22.89 4.81 6.30
C THR A 368 21.88 5.38 5.30
N GLY A 369 22.09 6.65 4.94
CA GLY A 369 21.23 7.33 3.98
C GLY A 369 19.83 7.68 4.52
N THR A 370 19.33 7.07 5.59
CA THR A 370 18.06 7.41 6.23
C THR A 370 18.24 8.41 7.37
N LEU A 371 19.06 8.10 8.36
CA LEU A 371 19.41 9.02 9.45
C LEU A 371 20.51 9.98 9.05
N THR A 372 21.39 9.54 8.14
CA THR A 372 22.54 10.30 7.66
C THR A 372 22.29 10.85 6.26
N GLN A 373 23.06 11.84 5.85
CA GLN A 373 23.00 12.42 4.51
C GLN A 373 23.44 11.35 3.47
N ASP A 374 22.99 11.51 2.20
CA ASP A 374 23.47 10.71 1.08
C ASP A 374 24.86 11.18 0.60
N LYS A 375 25.61 11.80 1.46
CA LYS A 375 26.98 12.26 1.25
C LYS A 375 27.86 11.70 2.36
N VAL A 376 28.92 11.02 1.96
CA VAL A 376 29.99 10.57 2.83
C VAL A 376 31.20 11.46 2.56
N VAL A 377 31.91 11.87 3.60
CA VAL A 377 33.11 12.68 3.48
C VAL A 377 34.29 11.86 3.94
N LEU A 378 35.36 11.78 3.12
CA LEU A 378 36.62 11.19 3.53
C LEU A 378 37.37 12.19 4.40
N GLU A 379 37.39 11.95 5.73
CA GLU A 379 38.02 12.83 6.71
C GLU A 379 39.51 12.55 6.81
N TYR A 380 39.90 11.26 6.97
CA TYR A 380 41.32 10.87 7.15
C TYR A 380 41.70 9.74 6.20
N HIS A 381 42.93 9.79 5.71
CA HIS A 381 43.63 8.73 4.99
C HIS A 381 44.95 8.42 5.70
N MET A 382 45.01 7.36 6.47
CA MET A 382 46.04 7.08 7.47
C MET A 382 46.85 5.82 7.12
N ASP A 383 48.13 5.83 7.45
CA ASP A 383 48.99 4.64 7.49
C ASP A 383 48.58 3.72 8.67
N VAL A 384 49.24 2.58 8.81
CA VAL A 384 48.97 1.62 9.88
C VAL A 384 49.29 2.15 11.29
N THR A 385 49.96 3.29 11.39
CA THR A 385 50.31 3.97 12.66
C THR A 385 49.29 5.04 13.06
N GLY A 386 48.33 5.35 12.20
CA GLY A 386 47.31 6.41 12.40
C GLY A 386 47.81 7.80 11.98
N LYS A 387 48.85 7.92 11.17
CA LYS A 387 49.30 9.18 10.58
C LYS A 387 48.82 9.32 9.15
N GLU A 388 48.45 10.53 8.74
CA GLU A 388 48.07 10.79 7.36
C GLU A 388 49.18 10.39 6.38
N ASP A 389 48.80 9.64 5.34
CA ASP A 389 49.67 9.18 4.27
C ASP A 389 49.00 9.26 2.91
N ILE A 390 49.48 10.14 2.06
CA ILE A 390 48.97 10.37 0.70
C ILE A 390 49.02 9.11 -0.19
N ARG A 391 49.89 8.14 0.11
CA ARG A 391 50.00 6.90 -0.65
C ARG A 391 48.80 6.02 -0.43
N VAL A 392 48.18 6.06 0.75
CA VAL A 392 46.92 5.36 1.05
C VAL A 392 45.81 5.94 0.20
N LEU A 393 45.69 7.29 0.13
CA LEU A 393 44.72 7.96 -0.71
C LEU A 393 44.89 7.64 -2.20
N ARG A 394 46.16 7.65 -2.70
CA ARG A 394 46.47 7.28 -4.07
C ARG A 394 46.01 5.87 -4.43
N HIS A 395 46.27 4.88 -3.57
CA HIS A 395 45.87 3.50 -3.80
C HIS A 395 44.34 3.37 -3.74
N ALA A 396 43.72 4.06 -2.81
CA ALA A 396 42.26 4.11 -2.71
C ALA A 396 41.62 4.72 -3.97
N TYR A 397 42.17 5.81 -4.50
CA TYR A 397 41.75 6.42 -5.75
C TYR A 397 41.83 5.43 -6.92
N LEU A 398 43.00 4.79 -7.13
CA LEU A 398 43.18 3.82 -8.21
C LEU A 398 42.14 2.69 -8.13
N ASN A 399 41.85 2.19 -6.94
CA ASN A 399 40.84 1.16 -6.76
C ASN A 399 39.42 1.70 -7.09
N SER A 400 39.06 2.86 -6.56
CA SER A 400 37.72 3.44 -6.74
C SER A 400 37.47 3.98 -8.15
N TYR A 401 38.52 4.56 -8.79
CA TYR A 401 38.40 5.12 -10.13
C TYR A 401 38.24 4.05 -11.22
N PHE A 402 39.06 2.97 -11.14
CA PHE A 402 39.08 1.90 -12.14
C PHE A 402 38.06 0.78 -11.92
N GLN A 403 37.35 0.78 -10.80
CA GLN A 403 36.24 -0.12 -10.55
C GLN A 403 35.15 0.07 -11.58
N THR A 404 34.54 -1.04 -12.07
CA THR A 404 33.40 -1.04 -13.01
C THR A 404 32.08 -1.00 -12.24
N GLY A 405 31.03 -0.45 -12.83
CA GLY A 405 29.70 -0.43 -12.26
C GLY A 405 29.39 0.82 -11.43
N TYR A 406 28.46 0.69 -10.51
CA TYR A 406 28.01 1.81 -9.67
C TYR A 406 29.07 2.16 -8.62
N LYS A 407 29.51 3.42 -8.61
CA LYS A 407 30.39 3.95 -7.58
C LYS A 407 29.56 4.32 -6.37
N ASN A 408 29.84 3.71 -5.24
CA ASN A 408 29.16 4.02 -4.00
C ASN A 408 29.65 5.37 -3.42
N LEU A 409 28.96 5.88 -2.39
CA LEU A 409 29.27 7.17 -1.79
C LEU A 409 30.70 7.27 -1.25
N MET A 410 31.31 6.17 -0.77
CA MET A 410 32.70 6.15 -0.33
C MET A 410 33.65 6.25 -1.50
N ASP A 411 33.36 5.63 -2.64
CA ASP A 411 34.15 5.76 -3.86
C ASP A 411 34.18 7.19 -4.38
N ILE A 412 32.99 7.83 -4.37
CA ILE A 412 32.85 9.24 -4.76
C ILE A 412 33.65 10.13 -3.82
N ALA A 413 33.54 9.92 -2.49
CA ALA A 413 34.29 10.67 -1.50
C ALA A 413 35.84 10.52 -1.65
N ILE A 414 36.31 9.33 -2.01
CA ILE A 414 37.76 9.09 -2.29
C ILE A 414 38.16 9.87 -3.53
N ILE A 415 37.35 9.86 -4.60
CA ILE A 415 37.69 10.56 -5.85
C ILE A 415 37.66 12.06 -5.62
N GLU A 416 36.60 12.62 -5.00
CA GLU A 416 36.49 14.04 -4.68
C GLU A 416 37.67 14.52 -3.80
N ARG A 417 38.01 13.78 -2.73
CA ARG A 417 39.11 14.12 -1.86
C ARG A 417 40.46 14.11 -2.58
N THR A 418 40.66 13.15 -3.50
CA THR A 418 41.89 13.06 -4.30
C THR A 418 42.02 14.26 -5.25
N GLU A 419 40.92 14.66 -5.92
CA GLU A 419 40.90 15.81 -6.81
C GLU A 419 41.14 17.14 -6.04
N GLU A 420 40.61 17.28 -4.81
CA GLU A 420 40.88 18.41 -3.94
C GLU A 420 42.38 18.53 -3.57
N GLU A 421 43.01 17.39 -3.29
CA GLU A 421 44.44 17.37 -2.87
C GLU A 421 45.45 17.33 -4.05
N GLU A 422 44.98 17.04 -5.28
CA GLU A 422 45.82 16.98 -6.47
C GLU A 422 46.60 18.29 -6.72
N ALA A 423 45.96 19.43 -6.50
CA ALA A 423 46.54 20.75 -6.69
C ALA A 423 47.73 21.02 -5.74
N ALA A 424 47.72 20.39 -4.56
CA ALA A 424 48.77 20.54 -3.55
C ALA A 424 49.82 19.43 -3.57
N ASN A 425 49.58 18.32 -4.26
CA ASN A 425 50.43 17.14 -4.18
C ASN A 425 50.66 16.45 -5.53
N HIS A 426 51.87 16.60 -6.09
CA HIS A 426 52.26 16.01 -7.39
C HIS A 426 52.17 14.46 -7.44
N GLN A 427 52.10 13.76 -6.31
CA GLN A 427 51.93 12.30 -6.29
C GLN A 427 50.52 11.84 -6.67
N LEU A 428 49.55 12.75 -6.69
CA LEU A 428 48.20 12.51 -7.08
C LEU A 428 47.89 12.99 -8.51
N ALA A 429 48.79 13.72 -9.16
CA ALA A 429 48.61 14.27 -10.48
C ALA A 429 48.53 13.18 -11.56
N ASP A 430 47.62 13.34 -12.50
CA ASP A 430 47.45 12.54 -13.72
C ASP A 430 47.36 11.02 -13.50
N LEU A 431 46.87 10.55 -12.33
CA LEU A 431 46.77 9.12 -12.00
C LEU A 431 45.99 8.31 -13.05
N SER A 432 44.91 8.86 -13.58
CA SER A 432 44.10 8.22 -14.61
C SER A 432 44.80 8.08 -15.97
N ALA A 433 45.78 8.90 -16.25
CA ALA A 433 46.59 8.84 -17.46
C ALA A 433 47.82 7.91 -17.33
N VAL A 434 48.36 7.77 -16.08
CA VAL A 434 49.55 6.95 -15.80
C VAL A 434 49.22 5.48 -15.63
N TYR A 435 48.00 5.17 -15.14
CA TYR A 435 47.57 3.80 -14.89
C TYR A 435 46.44 3.39 -15.83
N HIS A 436 46.40 2.11 -16.18
CA HIS A 436 45.26 1.51 -16.87
C HIS A 436 44.77 0.26 -16.15
N LYS A 437 43.48 -0.02 -16.25
CA LYS A 437 42.88 -1.21 -15.66
C LYS A 437 43.24 -2.46 -16.45
N VAL A 438 43.68 -3.50 -15.75
CA VAL A 438 43.88 -4.84 -16.30
C VAL A 438 42.70 -5.72 -15.99
N ASP A 439 42.29 -5.79 -14.72
CA ASP A 439 41.19 -6.64 -14.25
C ASP A 439 40.60 -6.13 -12.92
N GLU A 440 39.48 -6.73 -12.49
CA GLU A 440 38.89 -6.47 -11.17
C GLU A 440 38.20 -7.71 -10.61
N ILE A 441 38.15 -7.80 -9.29
CA ILE A 441 37.33 -8.75 -8.55
C ILE A 441 36.25 -7.92 -7.86
N PRO A 442 34.97 -8.02 -8.34
CA PRO A 442 33.88 -7.17 -7.87
C PRO A 442 33.60 -7.33 -6.37
N PHE A 443 32.89 -6.35 -5.81
CA PHE A 443 32.44 -6.39 -4.42
C PHE A 443 31.47 -7.53 -4.19
N ASP A 444 31.63 -8.24 -3.07
CA ASP A 444 30.74 -9.29 -2.61
C ASP A 444 30.41 -9.06 -1.12
N PHE A 445 29.13 -9.14 -0.77
CA PHE A 445 28.64 -8.91 0.58
C PHE A 445 29.16 -9.92 1.61
N THR A 446 29.51 -11.14 1.19
CA THR A 446 30.10 -12.16 2.06
C THR A 446 31.56 -11.87 2.34
N ARG A 447 32.32 -11.50 1.31
CA ARG A 447 33.76 -11.17 1.40
C ARG A 447 34.01 -9.75 1.90
N ARG A 448 33.05 -8.83 1.79
CA ARG A 448 33.09 -7.41 2.16
C ARG A 448 34.36 -6.66 1.68
N ARG A 449 34.84 -7.00 0.47
CA ARG A 449 36.01 -6.38 -0.16
C ARG A 449 35.89 -6.40 -1.69
N LEU A 450 36.67 -5.51 -2.32
CA LEU A 450 36.75 -5.34 -3.77
C LEU A 450 38.23 -5.14 -4.15
N SER A 451 38.68 -5.79 -5.23
CA SER A 451 40.04 -5.66 -5.74
C SER A 451 40.06 -5.13 -7.17
N THR A 452 40.98 -4.23 -7.47
CA THR A 452 41.23 -3.75 -8.83
C THR A 452 42.72 -4.00 -9.17
N VAL A 453 42.96 -4.54 -10.35
CA VAL A 453 44.32 -4.74 -10.87
C VAL A 453 44.61 -3.67 -11.89
N VAL A 454 45.65 -2.87 -11.61
CA VAL A 454 46.09 -1.79 -12.48
C VAL A 454 47.52 -2.00 -12.93
N GLU A 455 47.88 -1.49 -14.10
CA GLU A 455 49.22 -1.52 -14.70
C GLU A 455 49.65 -0.10 -14.97
N ASP A 456 50.88 0.25 -14.58
CA ASP A 456 51.44 1.55 -14.86
C ASP A 456 52.12 1.61 -16.25
N THR A 457 52.51 2.81 -16.70
CA THR A 457 53.19 3.04 -18.00
C THR A 457 54.50 2.28 -18.16
N SER A 458 55.09 1.73 -17.06
CA SER A 458 56.29 0.88 -17.09
C SER A 458 55.96 -0.62 -17.24
N GLY A 459 54.73 -1.00 -17.32
CA GLY A 459 54.27 -2.39 -17.37
C GLY A 459 54.23 -3.11 -16.02
N LYS A 460 54.31 -2.39 -14.92
CA LYS A 460 54.28 -2.97 -13.55
C LYS A 460 52.82 -3.07 -13.09
N ARG A 461 52.39 -4.30 -12.79
CA ARG A 461 51.05 -4.61 -12.27
C ARG A 461 50.99 -4.60 -10.77
N GLN A 462 49.88 -4.12 -10.26
CA GLN A 462 49.56 -4.20 -8.83
C GLN A 462 48.09 -4.44 -8.62
N MET A 463 47.77 -5.31 -7.65
CA MET A 463 46.38 -5.49 -7.16
C MET A 463 46.16 -4.60 -5.95
N ILE A 464 45.13 -3.83 -5.96
CA ILE A 464 44.75 -2.95 -4.86
C ILE A 464 43.37 -3.41 -4.36
N THR A 465 43.29 -3.74 -3.08
CA THR A 465 42.06 -4.22 -2.45
C THR A 465 41.62 -3.22 -1.38
N LYS A 466 40.34 -2.89 -1.37
CA LYS A 466 39.70 -2.15 -0.28
C LYS A 466 38.58 -2.99 0.34
N GLY A 467 38.37 -2.85 1.64
CA GLY A 467 37.36 -3.64 2.34
C GLY A 467 37.29 -3.35 3.83
N ALA A 468 36.38 -4.08 4.51
CA ALA A 468 36.24 -3.98 5.96
C ALA A 468 37.51 -4.46 6.69
N ILE A 469 37.78 -3.85 7.82
CA ILE A 469 39.06 -4.03 8.54
C ILE A 469 39.31 -5.50 8.89
N GLU A 470 38.35 -6.19 9.46
CA GLU A 470 38.49 -7.57 9.89
C GLU A 470 38.79 -8.50 8.71
N GLU A 471 38.08 -8.37 7.62
CA GLU A 471 38.23 -9.14 6.40
C GLU A 471 39.56 -8.83 5.70
N MET A 472 40.02 -7.56 5.72
CA MET A 472 41.31 -7.18 5.16
C MET A 472 42.47 -7.72 5.98
N LEU A 473 42.37 -7.67 7.31
CA LEU A 473 43.40 -8.27 8.21
C LEU A 473 43.52 -9.79 8.02
N SER A 474 42.44 -10.47 7.55
CA SER A 474 42.47 -11.92 7.30
C SER A 474 43.30 -12.32 6.07
N ILE A 475 43.41 -11.44 5.06
CA ILE A 475 44.12 -11.70 3.80
C ILE A 475 45.51 -11.05 3.75
N CYS A 476 45.86 -10.21 4.75
CA CYS A 476 47.14 -9.53 4.83
C CYS A 476 48.14 -10.33 5.69
N SER A 477 49.26 -10.62 5.13
CA SER A 477 50.41 -11.23 5.84
C SER A 477 51.46 -10.21 6.31
N HIS A 478 51.47 -9.02 5.69
CA HIS A 478 52.39 -7.94 5.95
C HIS A 478 51.64 -6.60 6.09
N ALA A 479 52.33 -5.62 6.70
CA ALA A 479 51.88 -4.23 6.76
C ALA A 479 53.01 -3.30 6.34
N GLU A 480 52.71 -2.20 5.68
CA GLU A 480 53.67 -1.16 5.37
C GLU A 480 53.76 -0.18 6.54
N TYR A 481 54.87 -0.17 7.22
CA TYR A 481 55.13 0.63 8.39
C TYR A 481 56.28 1.59 8.11
N GLN A 482 56.02 2.88 8.14
CA GLN A 482 57.01 3.95 7.86
C GLN A 482 57.77 3.77 6.52
N GLY A 483 57.11 3.22 5.50
CA GLY A 483 57.71 2.97 4.17
C GLY A 483 58.43 1.64 4.02
N GLU A 484 58.52 0.82 5.07
CA GLU A 484 59.06 -0.54 5.05
C GLU A 484 57.98 -1.59 5.22
N VAL A 485 58.04 -2.66 4.42
CA VAL A 485 57.13 -3.80 4.52
C VAL A 485 57.61 -4.75 5.61
N GLN A 486 56.79 -4.92 6.64
CA GLN A 486 57.08 -5.78 7.79
C GLN A 486 56.01 -6.83 7.96
N PRO A 487 56.29 -8.00 8.58
CA PRO A 487 55.27 -8.98 8.90
C PRO A 487 54.17 -8.39 9.80
N LEU A 488 52.89 -8.69 9.52
CA LEU A 488 51.74 -8.25 10.32
C LEU A 488 51.71 -9.06 11.63
N THR A 489 52.39 -8.55 12.68
CA THR A 489 52.42 -9.18 14.01
C THR A 489 51.10 -8.92 14.77
N ASP A 490 50.81 -9.76 15.77
CA ASP A 490 49.61 -9.58 16.63
C ASP A 490 49.61 -8.23 17.35
N GLN A 491 50.79 -7.69 17.66
CA GLN A 491 50.96 -6.39 18.29
C GLN A 491 50.52 -5.24 17.37
N ILE A 492 50.93 -5.30 16.08
CA ILE A 492 50.50 -4.33 15.05
C ILE A 492 49.02 -4.49 14.78
N ARG A 493 48.50 -5.71 14.69
CA ARG A 493 47.06 -6.01 14.50
C ARG A 493 46.22 -5.41 15.63
N GLN A 494 46.59 -5.59 16.89
CA GLN A 494 45.91 -5.02 18.03
C GLN A 494 45.97 -3.48 18.06
N ALA A 495 47.11 -2.87 17.68
CA ALA A 495 47.26 -1.42 17.58
C ALA A 495 46.30 -0.84 16.52
N ILE A 496 46.21 -1.47 15.33
CA ILE A 496 45.28 -1.06 14.26
C ILE A 496 43.84 -1.16 14.75
N LEU A 497 43.43 -2.31 15.33
CA LEU A 497 42.10 -2.50 15.83
C LEU A 497 41.69 -1.49 16.90
N LYS A 498 42.68 -1.09 17.76
CA LYS A 498 42.44 -0.06 18.75
C LYS A 498 42.19 1.32 18.12
N THR A 499 43.05 1.75 17.18
CA THR A 499 42.88 3.03 16.47
C THR A 499 41.56 3.06 15.68
N VAL A 500 41.22 1.96 15.03
CA VAL A 500 39.95 1.83 14.34
C VAL A 500 38.75 1.91 15.32
N ALA A 501 38.93 1.31 16.51
CA ALA A 501 37.89 1.40 17.55
C ALA A 501 37.70 2.85 18.04
N ASP A 502 38.81 3.59 18.25
CA ASP A 502 38.75 4.99 18.66
C ASP A 502 38.08 5.87 17.58
N LEU A 503 38.42 5.69 16.30
CA LEU A 503 37.80 6.39 15.18
C LEU A 503 36.29 6.05 15.07
N ASN A 504 35.89 4.79 15.28
CA ASN A 504 34.49 4.38 15.28
C ASN A 504 33.70 4.98 16.47
N GLU A 505 34.35 5.18 17.63
CA GLU A 505 33.77 5.90 18.78
C GLU A 505 33.49 7.38 18.45
N ASP A 506 34.32 7.98 17.60
CA ASP A 506 34.13 9.33 17.05
C ASP A 506 33.08 9.40 15.92
N GLY A 507 32.47 8.27 15.59
CA GLY A 507 31.39 8.19 14.59
C GLY A 507 31.86 7.98 13.16
N MET A 508 33.15 7.68 12.97
CA MET A 508 33.72 7.47 11.64
C MET A 508 33.61 6.00 11.20
N ARG A 509 33.31 5.80 9.93
CA ARG A 509 33.38 4.48 9.28
C ARG A 509 34.74 4.25 8.68
N VAL A 510 35.40 3.13 9.03
CA VAL A 510 36.76 2.85 8.63
C VAL A 510 36.83 1.66 7.67
N ILE A 511 37.54 1.81 6.53
CA ILE A 511 37.89 0.73 5.62
C ILE A 511 39.39 0.65 5.44
N ALA A 512 39.91 -0.55 5.19
CA ALA A 512 41.35 -0.77 4.95
C ALA A 512 41.67 -0.77 3.45
N ILE A 513 42.91 -0.38 3.15
CA ILE A 513 43.55 -0.46 1.83
C ILE A 513 44.76 -1.36 1.92
N ALA A 514 44.83 -2.35 1.03
CA ALA A 514 45.98 -3.25 0.89
C ALA A 514 46.44 -3.34 -0.56
N GLN A 515 47.68 -3.70 -0.78
CA GLN A 515 48.24 -3.90 -2.11
C GLN A 515 48.98 -5.23 -2.21
N LYS A 516 49.08 -5.75 -3.44
CA LYS A 516 49.97 -6.87 -3.81
C LYS A 516 50.71 -6.52 -5.09
N ARG A 517 52.09 -6.51 -5.02
CA ARG A 517 52.93 -6.11 -6.15
C ARG A 517 53.48 -7.30 -6.92
N ALA A 518 53.61 -8.48 -6.31
CA ALA A 518 54.11 -9.69 -6.95
C ALA A 518 52.92 -10.49 -7.54
N LEU A 519 52.43 -10.04 -8.70
CA LEU A 519 51.35 -10.72 -9.40
C LEU A 519 51.90 -11.57 -10.55
N PRO A 520 51.37 -12.80 -10.76
CA PRO A 520 51.65 -13.54 -11.99
C PRO A 520 51.14 -12.73 -13.20
N ALA A 521 51.84 -12.86 -14.34
CA ALA A 521 51.43 -12.22 -15.59
C ALA A 521 50.20 -13.00 -16.14
N ALA A 522 49.00 -12.57 -15.77
CA ALA A 522 47.74 -13.14 -16.22
C ALA A 522 46.81 -12.00 -16.65
N ASP A 523 45.91 -12.25 -17.61
CA ASP A 523 44.93 -11.26 -18.05
C ASP A 523 43.66 -11.26 -17.22
N THR A 524 43.48 -12.30 -16.39
CA THR A 524 42.33 -12.43 -15.48
C THR A 524 42.79 -12.92 -14.10
N TYR A 525 42.18 -12.35 -13.05
CA TYR A 525 42.44 -12.70 -11.66
C TYR A 525 41.13 -13.11 -10.97
N SER A 526 41.29 -13.88 -9.90
CA SER A 526 40.13 -14.43 -9.16
C SER A 526 40.27 -14.18 -7.65
N VAL A 527 39.25 -14.51 -6.90
CA VAL A 527 39.23 -14.45 -5.42
C VAL A 527 40.40 -15.18 -4.76
N LYS A 528 40.95 -16.21 -5.42
CA LYS A 528 42.11 -16.96 -4.92
C LYS A 528 43.41 -16.14 -4.91
N ASP A 529 43.45 -15.09 -5.70
CA ASP A 529 44.64 -14.21 -5.77
C ASP A 529 44.63 -13.13 -4.67
N GLU A 530 43.49 -12.95 -3.98
CA GLU A 530 43.35 -12.05 -2.82
C GLU A 530 43.95 -12.67 -1.55
N CYS A 531 45.23 -12.96 -1.56
CA CYS A 531 45.98 -13.51 -0.41
C CYS A 531 47.38 -12.92 -0.33
N ASP A 532 48.03 -13.02 0.83
CA ASP A 532 49.37 -12.52 1.10
C ASP A 532 49.54 -11.04 0.75
N MET A 533 48.55 -10.22 1.09
CA MET A 533 48.55 -8.81 0.82
C MET A 533 49.37 -8.02 1.85
N VAL A 534 49.76 -6.82 1.45
CA VAL A 534 50.45 -5.83 2.31
C VAL A 534 49.44 -4.75 2.68
N LEU A 535 49.07 -4.66 3.94
CA LEU A 535 48.19 -3.61 4.45
C LEU A 535 48.89 -2.26 4.37
N MET A 536 48.32 -1.30 3.68
CA MET A 536 48.85 0.05 3.48
C MET A 536 48.40 1.01 4.60
N GLY A 537 47.15 0.88 5.00
CA GLY A 537 46.54 1.76 5.97
C GLY A 537 45.03 1.71 5.88
N TYR A 538 44.39 2.75 6.32
CA TYR A 538 42.93 2.87 6.36
C TYR A 538 42.43 4.26 6.06
N LEU A 539 41.20 4.30 5.61
CA LEU A 539 40.40 5.51 5.31
C LEU A 539 39.30 5.64 6.34
N ALA A 540 39.16 6.83 6.90
CA ALA A 540 38.08 7.12 7.84
C ALA A 540 37.10 8.12 7.24
N PHE A 541 35.82 7.69 7.17
CA PHE A 541 34.73 8.44 6.56
C PHE A 541 33.77 8.94 7.62
N LEU A 542 33.37 10.18 7.48
CA LEU A 542 32.29 10.76 8.26
C LEU A 542 30.99 10.65 7.49
N ASP A 543 29.95 10.21 8.18
CA ASP A 543 28.58 10.03 7.65
C ASP A 543 27.67 11.02 8.38
N PRO A 544 27.61 12.31 7.93
CA PRO A 544 26.94 13.35 8.68
C PRO A 544 25.43 13.10 8.80
N PRO A 545 24.82 13.28 9.99
CA PRO A 545 23.37 13.15 10.14
C PRO A 545 22.65 14.24 9.34
N LYS A 546 21.44 13.96 8.90
CA LYS A 546 20.55 14.95 8.29
C LYS A 546 20.01 15.89 9.37
N GLU A 547 19.94 17.17 9.07
CA GLU A 547 19.43 18.19 10.00
C GLU A 547 17.98 17.92 10.42
N SER A 548 17.15 17.42 9.50
CA SER A 548 15.73 17.11 9.75
C SER A 548 15.50 15.85 10.61
N THR A 549 16.48 14.97 10.74
CA THR A 549 16.29 13.65 11.40
C THR A 549 15.88 13.76 12.85
N ALA A 550 16.53 14.65 13.62
CA ALA A 550 16.22 14.81 15.04
C ALA A 550 14.80 15.35 15.28
N GLU A 551 14.31 16.24 14.42
CA GLU A 551 12.94 16.76 14.46
C GLU A 551 11.94 15.68 14.06
N ALA A 552 12.23 14.94 13.00
CA ALA A 552 11.38 13.88 12.49
C ALA A 552 11.21 12.74 13.51
N ILE A 553 12.27 12.29 14.17
CA ILE A 553 12.18 11.27 15.24
C ILE A 553 11.31 11.76 16.40
N ARG A 554 11.44 13.03 16.79
CA ARG A 554 10.58 13.62 17.83
C ARG A 554 9.11 13.69 17.39
N ALA A 555 8.84 14.06 16.14
CA ALA A 555 7.50 14.12 15.57
C ALA A 555 6.87 12.72 15.48
N LEU A 556 7.61 11.71 14.99
CA LEU A 556 7.16 10.31 14.96
C LEU A 556 6.80 9.82 16.38
N LYS A 557 7.67 10.08 17.36
CA LYS A 557 7.42 9.72 18.76
C LYS A 557 6.20 10.43 19.34
N ALA A 558 5.99 11.70 19.02
CA ALA A 558 4.79 12.45 19.44
C ALA A 558 3.50 11.84 18.87
N HIS A 559 3.59 11.21 17.69
CA HIS A 559 2.51 10.45 17.06
C HIS A 559 2.51 8.96 17.44
N GLY A 560 3.23 8.55 18.51
CA GLY A 560 3.23 7.19 19.02
C GLY A 560 3.93 6.17 18.13
N VAL A 561 4.87 6.61 17.29
CA VAL A 561 5.71 5.71 16.47
C VAL A 561 7.10 5.63 17.11
N THR A 562 7.48 4.43 17.53
CA THR A 562 8.81 4.14 18.08
C THR A 562 9.78 3.81 16.95
N THR A 563 10.90 4.54 16.87
CA THR A 563 11.93 4.27 15.87
C THR A 563 12.97 3.31 16.41
N LYS A 564 13.25 2.23 15.69
CA LYS A 564 14.32 1.24 15.97
C LYS A 564 15.28 1.19 14.80
N ILE A 565 16.60 1.11 15.11
CA ILE A 565 17.65 1.10 14.09
C ILE A 565 18.12 -0.34 13.88
N LEU A 566 18.04 -0.83 12.65
CA LEU A 566 18.50 -2.14 12.21
C LEU A 566 19.55 -1.98 11.13
N THR A 567 20.84 -2.09 11.50
CA THR A 567 21.93 -1.80 10.57
C THR A 567 22.98 -2.91 10.51
N GLY A 568 23.62 -3.03 9.33
CA GLY A 568 24.83 -3.85 9.15
C GLY A 568 26.09 -3.20 9.70
N ASP A 569 26.04 -1.91 10.07
CA ASP A 569 27.19 -1.14 10.54
C ASP A 569 27.62 -1.51 11.97
N ASN A 570 28.80 -0.99 12.33
CA ASN A 570 29.39 -1.16 13.65
C ASN A 570 28.53 -0.49 14.75
N ASP A 571 28.46 -1.13 15.90
CA ASP A 571 27.68 -0.69 17.08
C ASP A 571 28.13 0.67 17.64
N ARG A 572 29.45 0.97 17.64
CA ARG A 572 30.00 2.24 18.15
C ARG A 572 29.61 3.41 17.27
N VAL A 573 29.82 3.29 15.95
CA VAL A 573 29.39 4.30 14.96
C VAL A 573 27.87 4.53 15.06
N THR A 574 27.10 3.47 15.16
CA THR A 574 25.65 3.56 15.27
C THR A 574 25.22 4.29 16.55
N ARG A 575 25.85 4.02 17.70
CA ARG A 575 25.58 4.75 18.95
C ARG A 575 25.88 6.24 18.83
N CYS A 576 27.02 6.59 18.19
CA CYS A 576 27.40 7.98 17.98
C CYS A 576 26.35 8.73 17.15
N ILE A 577 25.95 8.18 16.01
CA ILE A 577 24.92 8.77 15.13
C ILE A 577 23.57 8.89 15.87
N CYS A 578 23.13 7.82 16.55
CA CYS A 578 21.89 7.87 17.35
C CYS A 578 21.91 9.01 18.38
N LYS A 579 23.03 9.20 19.07
CA LYS A 579 23.21 10.31 20.03
C LYS A 579 23.10 11.67 19.36
N GLN A 580 23.73 11.86 18.19
CA GLN A 580 23.69 13.10 17.42
C GLN A 580 22.28 13.46 16.96
N VAL A 581 21.47 12.46 16.53
CA VAL A 581 20.08 12.67 16.11
C VAL A 581 19.08 12.68 17.28
N GLY A 582 19.55 12.60 18.53
CA GLY A 582 18.73 12.66 19.73
C GLY A 582 17.96 11.37 20.07
N LEU A 583 18.31 10.25 19.46
CA LEU A 583 17.75 8.94 19.79
C LEU A 583 18.48 8.37 21.02
N LYS A 584 17.74 8.15 22.12
CA LYS A 584 18.29 7.56 23.33
C LYS A 584 18.42 6.05 23.13
N VAL A 585 19.64 5.54 23.13
CA VAL A 585 19.95 4.11 23.01
C VAL A 585 20.08 3.54 24.44
N SER A 586 19.02 2.86 24.91
CA SER A 586 19.03 2.18 26.20
C SER A 586 19.60 0.77 26.06
N ASN A 587 19.16 0.05 25.04
CA ASN A 587 19.57 -1.33 24.73
C ASN A 587 20.07 -1.44 23.30
N LEU A 588 21.18 -2.17 23.12
CA LEU A 588 21.75 -2.50 21.82
C LEU A 588 22.11 -3.98 21.77
N LEU A 589 21.72 -4.66 20.69
CA LEU A 589 22.06 -6.04 20.39
C LEU A 589 22.91 -6.14 19.11
N LEU A 590 23.80 -7.12 19.10
CA LEU A 590 24.60 -7.46 17.92
C LEU A 590 23.95 -8.60 17.13
N GLY A 591 24.28 -8.73 15.84
CA GLY A 591 23.83 -9.83 15.00
C GLY A 591 24.16 -11.21 15.58
N SER A 592 25.32 -11.36 16.22
CA SER A 592 25.73 -12.58 16.92
C SER A 592 24.83 -12.93 18.11
N ASP A 593 24.23 -11.94 18.76
CA ASP A 593 23.29 -12.16 19.86
C ASP A 593 21.94 -12.60 19.32
N VAL A 594 21.48 -11.94 18.25
CA VAL A 594 20.23 -12.29 17.54
C VAL A 594 20.30 -13.71 17.01
N GLU A 595 21.46 -14.17 16.51
CA GLU A 595 21.61 -15.53 15.98
C GLU A 595 21.50 -16.61 17.07
N ARG A 596 21.98 -16.34 18.28
CA ARG A 596 21.94 -17.28 19.41
C ARG A 596 20.58 -17.40 20.07
N MET A 597 19.72 -16.38 19.96
CA MET A 597 18.41 -16.35 20.60
C MET A 597 17.42 -17.23 19.85
N SER A 598 16.52 -17.90 20.59
CA SER A 598 15.31 -18.47 20.03
C SER A 598 14.32 -17.39 19.59
N ASP A 599 13.34 -17.72 18.78
CA ASP A 599 12.36 -16.74 18.30
C ASP A 599 11.50 -16.18 19.46
N ASP A 600 11.14 -16.99 20.45
CA ASP A 600 10.39 -16.54 21.62
C ASP A 600 11.20 -15.57 22.51
N GLU A 601 12.49 -15.82 22.68
CA GLU A 601 13.40 -14.91 23.40
C GLU A 601 13.57 -13.59 22.63
N LEU A 602 13.74 -13.68 21.31
CA LEU A 602 13.88 -12.50 20.46
C LEU A 602 12.63 -11.61 20.51
N ILE A 603 11.43 -12.17 20.52
CA ILE A 603 10.16 -11.42 20.66
C ILE A 603 10.18 -10.55 21.92
N GLN A 604 10.58 -11.12 23.06
CA GLN A 604 10.59 -10.40 24.35
C GLN A 604 11.66 -9.30 24.39
N VAL A 605 12.86 -9.60 23.87
CA VAL A 605 14.00 -8.69 23.93
C VAL A 605 13.90 -7.59 22.87
N ALA A 606 13.34 -7.88 21.69
CA ALA A 606 13.20 -6.92 20.61
C ALA A 606 12.33 -5.71 20.97
N GLU A 607 11.34 -5.89 21.85
CA GLU A 607 10.48 -4.81 22.31
C GLU A 607 11.28 -3.72 23.04
N SER A 608 12.19 -4.12 23.94
CA SER A 608 13.00 -3.20 24.76
C SER A 608 14.31 -2.74 24.10
N THR A 609 14.65 -3.25 22.90
CA THR A 609 15.90 -2.94 22.19
C THR A 609 15.68 -1.81 21.21
N ASP A 610 16.52 -0.76 21.27
CA ASP A 610 16.42 0.41 20.41
C ASP A 610 17.25 0.25 19.12
N VAL A 611 18.41 -0.45 19.23
CA VAL A 611 19.39 -0.57 18.15
C VAL A 611 19.85 -2.02 18.01
N PHE A 612 19.89 -2.48 16.76
CA PHE A 612 20.45 -3.75 16.35
C PHE A 612 21.59 -3.48 15.34
N ALA A 613 22.80 -3.84 15.68
CA ALA A 613 24.00 -3.55 14.88
C ALA A 613 24.66 -4.83 14.35
N LYS A 614 25.47 -4.70 13.30
CA LYS A 614 26.15 -5.82 12.60
C LYS A 614 25.18 -6.92 12.15
N LEU A 615 23.97 -6.54 11.72
CA LEU A 615 22.97 -7.49 11.25
C LEU A 615 23.22 -7.92 9.80
N SER A 616 23.01 -9.21 9.52
CA SER A 616 22.81 -9.70 8.17
C SER A 616 21.39 -9.37 7.67
N PRO A 617 21.11 -9.44 6.35
CA PRO A 617 19.77 -9.24 5.79
C PRO A 617 18.71 -10.15 6.42
N ASP A 618 19.02 -11.42 6.65
CA ASP A 618 18.10 -12.40 7.25
C ASP A 618 17.84 -12.09 8.73
N GLN A 619 18.87 -11.64 9.45
CA GLN A 619 18.69 -11.22 10.84
C GLN A 619 17.84 -9.97 10.95
N LYS A 620 17.93 -9.00 10.01
CA LYS A 620 17.00 -7.86 9.92
C LYS A 620 15.56 -8.34 9.78
N ALA A 621 15.29 -9.25 8.84
CA ALA A 621 13.96 -9.82 8.62
C ALA A 621 13.44 -10.58 9.85
N ARG A 622 14.31 -11.31 10.55
CA ARG A 622 13.96 -12.04 11.78
C ARG A 622 13.57 -11.11 12.92
N VAL A 623 14.28 -10.00 13.13
CA VAL A 623 13.92 -8.97 14.11
C VAL A 623 12.57 -8.33 13.78
N VAL A 624 12.34 -7.98 12.53
CA VAL A 624 11.05 -7.44 12.06
C VAL A 624 9.90 -8.43 12.33
N THR A 625 10.11 -9.71 12.03
CA THR A 625 9.11 -10.78 12.29
C THR A 625 8.85 -10.95 13.79
N ALA A 626 9.88 -10.86 14.63
CA ALA A 626 9.73 -10.93 16.08
C ALA A 626 8.88 -9.78 16.63
N LEU A 627 9.12 -8.54 16.20
CA LEU A 627 8.33 -7.36 16.58
C LEU A 627 6.86 -7.49 16.14
N ARG A 628 6.59 -7.99 14.94
CA ARG A 628 5.23 -8.27 14.47
C ARG A 628 4.54 -9.34 15.32
N SER A 629 5.26 -10.41 15.65
CA SER A 629 4.75 -11.48 16.53
C SER A 629 4.49 -10.99 17.95
N GLY A 630 5.23 -9.97 18.43
CA GLY A 630 4.97 -9.22 19.65
C GLY A 630 3.70 -8.34 19.62
N GLY A 631 3.00 -8.30 18.48
CA GLY A 631 1.74 -7.57 18.33
C GLY A 631 1.88 -6.15 17.80
N HIS A 632 3.07 -5.74 17.35
CA HIS A 632 3.29 -4.44 16.73
C HIS A 632 2.87 -4.41 15.26
N THR A 633 2.57 -3.22 14.76
CA THR A 633 2.44 -2.94 13.33
C THR A 633 3.73 -2.31 12.85
N VAL A 634 4.57 -3.11 12.20
CA VAL A 634 5.95 -2.74 11.90
C VAL A 634 6.08 -2.22 10.48
N GLY A 635 6.60 -0.99 10.34
CA GLY A 635 7.13 -0.48 9.10
C GLY A 635 8.64 -0.71 9.00
N PHE A 636 9.14 -1.08 7.83
CA PHE A 636 10.58 -1.14 7.58
C PHE A 636 10.94 -0.21 6.43
N MET A 637 11.85 0.72 6.69
CA MET A 637 12.37 1.67 5.70
C MET A 637 13.81 1.31 5.33
N GLY A 638 14.04 1.09 4.02
CA GLY A 638 15.36 0.79 3.47
C GLY A 638 15.47 1.15 2.00
N ASP A 639 16.70 1.24 1.49
CA ASP A 639 17.02 1.62 0.12
C ASP A 639 18.02 0.67 -0.57
N GLY A 640 18.61 -0.25 0.18
CA GLY A 640 19.59 -1.21 -0.29
C GLY A 640 19.05 -2.60 -0.60
N ILE A 641 19.88 -3.43 -1.23
CA ILE A 641 19.62 -4.85 -1.49
C ILE A 641 19.36 -5.60 -0.17
N ASN A 642 20.15 -5.25 0.87
CA ASN A 642 20.11 -5.89 2.18
C ASN A 642 18.79 -5.71 2.94
N ASP A 643 17.96 -4.77 2.50
CA ASP A 643 16.73 -4.37 3.17
C ASP A 643 15.47 -5.04 2.57
N ALA A 644 15.57 -5.55 1.34
CA ALA A 644 14.45 -6.10 0.59
C ALA A 644 13.71 -7.22 1.36
N THR A 645 14.45 -8.15 1.99
CA THR A 645 13.87 -9.25 2.77
C THR A 645 13.16 -8.74 4.02
N ALA A 646 13.76 -7.78 4.72
CA ALA A 646 13.17 -7.16 5.90
C ALA A 646 11.90 -6.36 5.56
N MET A 647 11.90 -5.61 4.43
CA MET A 647 10.71 -4.91 3.92
C MET A 647 9.55 -5.85 3.61
N LYS A 648 9.82 -6.99 2.96
CA LYS A 648 8.78 -8.02 2.69
C LYS A 648 8.26 -8.69 3.96
N SER A 649 9.07 -8.76 5.01
CA SER A 649 8.69 -9.33 6.30
C SER A 649 7.91 -8.35 7.18
N ALA A 650 7.95 -7.05 6.90
CA ALA A 650 7.21 -6.00 7.61
C ALA A 650 5.72 -5.99 7.23
N ASP A 651 4.90 -5.28 8.03
CA ASP A 651 3.52 -4.98 7.67
C ASP A 651 3.44 -3.91 6.59
N ILE A 652 4.48 -3.06 6.49
CA ILE A 652 4.65 -2.03 5.49
C ILE A 652 6.13 -1.94 5.09
N GLY A 653 6.44 -2.28 3.84
CA GLY A 653 7.72 -1.96 3.23
C GLY A 653 7.74 -0.51 2.73
N ILE A 654 8.76 0.25 3.10
CA ILE A 654 8.93 1.66 2.75
C ILE A 654 10.28 1.84 2.07
N SER A 655 10.28 2.48 0.90
CA SER A 655 11.52 2.80 0.19
C SER A 655 11.51 4.24 -0.32
N VAL A 656 12.58 4.63 -1.00
CA VAL A 656 12.73 5.96 -1.58
C VAL A 656 12.90 5.86 -3.10
N ASP A 657 12.62 6.94 -3.82
CA ASP A 657 12.71 6.96 -5.29
C ASP A 657 14.15 6.72 -5.80
N THR A 658 15.15 7.12 -5.02
CA THR A 658 16.58 6.91 -5.32
C THR A 658 17.12 5.54 -4.92
N ALA A 659 16.29 4.66 -4.35
CA ALA A 659 16.69 3.32 -3.92
C ALA A 659 16.96 2.39 -5.10
N VAL A 660 17.69 1.30 -4.84
CA VAL A 660 17.89 0.23 -5.82
C VAL A 660 16.56 -0.44 -6.20
N ASP A 661 16.46 -1.00 -7.38
CA ASP A 661 15.20 -1.52 -7.94
C ASP A 661 14.58 -2.62 -7.07
N ILE A 662 15.38 -3.51 -6.52
CA ILE A 662 14.90 -4.58 -5.62
C ILE A 662 14.24 -4.00 -4.36
N ALA A 663 14.77 -2.89 -3.82
CA ALA A 663 14.18 -2.22 -2.67
C ALA A 663 12.85 -1.55 -3.05
N LYS A 664 12.82 -0.81 -4.18
CA LYS A 664 11.58 -0.22 -4.71
C LYS A 664 10.50 -1.27 -5.00
N GLU A 665 10.89 -2.42 -5.56
CA GLU A 665 9.94 -3.51 -5.85
C GLU A 665 9.37 -4.13 -4.58
N SER A 666 10.19 -4.29 -3.54
CA SER A 666 9.80 -4.86 -2.25
C SER A 666 8.94 -3.93 -1.38
N ALA A 667 8.90 -2.62 -1.72
CA ALA A 667 8.19 -1.63 -0.95
C ALA A 667 6.71 -1.51 -1.34
N ASP A 668 5.84 -1.26 -0.35
CA ASP A 668 4.44 -0.85 -0.52
C ASP A 668 4.30 0.65 -0.74
N ILE A 669 5.23 1.42 -0.18
CA ILE A 669 5.24 2.89 -0.17
C ILE A 669 6.60 3.39 -0.63
N ILE A 670 6.61 4.39 -1.50
CA ILE A 670 7.82 5.05 -1.97
C ILE A 670 7.75 6.53 -1.61
N LEU A 671 8.78 7.01 -0.93
CA LEU A 671 8.97 8.43 -0.64
C LEU A 671 9.74 9.07 -1.80
N LEU A 672 9.21 10.15 -2.37
CA LEU A 672 9.88 10.92 -3.43
C LEU A 672 11.03 11.78 -2.92
N GLU A 673 11.11 11.98 -1.63
CA GLU A 673 12.23 12.61 -0.94
C GLU A 673 12.66 11.71 0.22
N LYS A 674 13.94 11.49 0.34
CA LYS A 674 14.54 10.64 1.38
C LYS A 674 14.62 11.42 2.70
N ASP A 675 13.43 11.71 3.28
CA ASP A 675 13.27 12.46 4.52
C ASP A 675 12.20 11.83 5.42
N LEU A 676 12.54 11.62 6.69
CA LEU A 676 11.63 11.07 7.70
C LEU A 676 10.45 12.01 8.02
N MET A 677 10.56 13.33 7.75
CA MET A 677 9.41 14.25 7.86
C MET A 677 8.35 13.96 6.80
N VAL A 678 8.77 13.58 5.60
CA VAL A 678 7.84 13.13 4.53
C VAL A 678 7.11 11.85 4.95
N LEU A 679 7.84 10.93 5.60
CA LEU A 679 7.25 9.71 6.16
C LEU A 679 6.20 10.03 7.24
N GLU A 680 6.53 10.91 8.19
CA GLU A 680 5.61 11.34 9.26
C GLU A 680 4.33 11.95 8.68
N GLN A 681 4.44 12.86 7.71
CA GLN A 681 3.29 13.45 7.03
C GLN A 681 2.45 12.40 6.28
N GLY A 682 3.10 11.41 5.68
CA GLY A 682 2.43 10.28 5.06
C GLY A 682 1.62 9.45 6.07
N ILE A 683 2.18 9.16 7.24
CA ILE A 683 1.49 8.45 8.34
C ILE A 683 0.25 9.22 8.79
N ILE A 684 0.35 10.53 8.98
CA ILE A 684 -0.78 11.40 9.33
C ILE A 684 -1.90 11.30 8.30
N GLU A 685 -1.59 11.40 7.00
CA GLU A 685 -2.59 11.27 5.95
C GLU A 685 -3.18 9.84 5.89
N GLY A 686 -2.39 8.80 6.17
CA GLY A 686 -2.86 7.43 6.35
C GLY A 686 -3.88 7.31 7.50
N ARG A 687 -3.60 7.91 8.66
CA ARG A 687 -4.51 7.95 9.82
C ARG A 687 -5.81 8.70 9.53
N LYS A 688 -5.74 9.83 8.81
CA LYS A 688 -6.93 10.57 8.36
C LYS A 688 -7.79 9.72 7.43
N THR A 689 -7.16 8.99 6.53
CA THR A 689 -7.83 8.08 5.59
C THR A 689 -8.55 6.96 6.34
N TYR A 690 -7.86 6.33 7.28
CA TYR A 690 -8.43 5.29 8.15
C TYR A 690 -9.59 5.82 9.00
N ALA A 691 -9.43 7.01 9.61
CA ALA A 691 -10.50 7.66 10.39
C ALA A 691 -11.78 7.81 9.59
N ASN A 692 -11.69 8.32 8.35
CA ASN A 692 -12.86 8.54 7.51
C ASN A 692 -13.52 7.22 7.06
N MET A 693 -12.74 6.17 6.83
CA MET A 693 -13.30 4.83 6.60
C MET A 693 -14.08 4.31 7.81
N ILE A 694 -13.49 4.37 9.00
CA ILE A 694 -14.13 3.90 10.24
C ILE A 694 -15.38 4.72 10.58
N LYS A 695 -15.35 6.04 10.39
CA LYS A 695 -16.54 6.88 10.55
C LYS A 695 -17.69 6.34 9.71
N TYR A 696 -17.49 6.13 8.43
CA TYR A 696 -18.52 5.63 7.54
C TYR A 696 -19.04 4.26 7.96
N ILE A 697 -18.12 3.32 8.23
CA ILE A 697 -18.48 1.95 8.63
C ILE A 697 -19.33 1.95 9.92
N LYS A 698 -18.90 2.65 10.95
CA LYS A 698 -19.62 2.74 12.22
C LYS A 698 -20.96 3.47 12.07
N MET A 699 -21.01 4.56 11.28
CA MET A 699 -22.23 5.31 10.98
C MET A 699 -23.27 4.43 10.30
N THR A 700 -22.90 3.80 9.20
CA THR A 700 -23.84 2.97 8.41
C THR A 700 -24.33 1.77 9.23
N ALA A 701 -23.41 1.11 9.94
CA ALA A 701 -23.76 -0.04 10.77
C ALA A 701 -24.74 0.34 11.90
N SER A 702 -24.51 1.46 12.61
CA SER A 702 -25.38 1.91 13.70
C SER A 702 -26.72 2.47 13.20
N SER A 703 -26.72 3.21 12.09
CA SER A 703 -27.94 3.74 11.48
C SER A 703 -28.88 2.61 11.01
N ASN A 704 -28.36 1.64 10.28
CA ASN A 704 -29.14 0.49 9.81
C ASN A 704 -29.70 -0.31 11.00
N PHE A 705 -28.91 -0.50 12.07
CA PHE A 705 -29.35 -1.20 13.27
C PHE A 705 -30.50 -0.43 13.96
N GLY A 706 -30.38 0.89 14.12
CA GLY A 706 -31.42 1.74 14.70
C GLY A 706 -32.72 1.72 13.89
N ASN A 707 -32.62 1.92 12.56
CA ASN A 707 -33.78 1.91 11.67
C ASN A 707 -34.57 0.62 11.74
N MET A 708 -33.88 -0.53 11.89
CA MET A 708 -34.55 -1.81 12.04
C MET A 708 -35.44 -1.90 13.29
N PHE A 709 -34.93 -1.44 14.42
CA PHE A 709 -35.74 -1.42 15.65
C PHE A 709 -36.95 -0.49 15.52
N SER A 710 -36.78 0.64 14.85
CA SER A 710 -37.88 1.58 14.59
C SER A 710 -38.93 0.97 13.70
N VAL A 711 -38.53 0.37 12.58
CA VAL A 711 -39.45 -0.30 11.64
C VAL A 711 -40.15 -1.49 12.29
N LEU A 712 -39.43 -2.31 13.06
CA LEU A 712 -40.01 -3.47 13.76
C LEU A 712 -41.09 -3.04 14.75
N ALA A 713 -40.80 -2.04 15.60
CA ALA A 713 -41.76 -1.53 16.58
C ALA A 713 -43.00 -0.93 15.90
N ALA A 714 -42.81 -0.12 14.85
CA ALA A 714 -43.92 0.45 14.07
C ALA A 714 -44.76 -0.64 13.40
N SER A 715 -44.13 -1.65 12.81
CA SER A 715 -44.86 -2.78 12.18
C SER A 715 -45.71 -3.56 13.16
N ALA A 716 -45.24 -3.70 14.41
CA ALA A 716 -45.97 -4.41 15.45
C ALA A 716 -47.11 -3.60 16.09
N LEU A 717 -46.94 -2.27 16.23
CA LEU A 717 -47.83 -1.43 17.01
C LEU A 717 -48.88 -0.66 16.16
N LEU A 718 -48.53 -0.31 14.91
CA LEU A 718 -49.40 0.48 14.05
C LEU A 718 -50.41 -0.41 13.27
N PRO A 719 -51.66 0.04 13.10
CA PRO A 719 -52.67 -0.69 12.33
C PRO A 719 -52.50 -0.59 10.81
N PHE A 720 -51.59 0.24 10.33
CA PHE A 720 -51.22 0.41 8.91
C PHE A 720 -49.72 0.30 8.75
N LEU A 721 -49.20 0.21 7.52
CA LEU A 721 -47.74 0.22 7.28
C LEU A 721 -47.12 1.53 7.75
N PRO A 722 -45.98 1.46 8.43
CA PRO A 722 -45.37 2.67 8.98
C PRO A 722 -44.88 3.65 7.94
N MET A 723 -44.56 3.17 6.71
CA MET A 723 -44.13 3.95 5.58
C MET A 723 -44.29 3.13 4.28
N GLU A 724 -44.50 3.79 3.17
CA GLU A 724 -44.50 3.14 1.86
C GLU A 724 -43.10 2.68 1.46
N SER A 725 -43.02 1.60 0.67
CA SER A 725 -41.78 1.04 0.15
C SER A 725 -40.89 2.08 -0.54
N VAL A 726 -41.48 2.95 -1.35
CA VAL A 726 -40.78 4.01 -2.08
C VAL A 726 -40.18 5.07 -1.16
N HIS A 727 -40.79 5.35 -0.02
CA HIS A 727 -40.30 6.31 0.96
C HIS A 727 -39.01 5.82 1.60
N LEU A 728 -38.94 4.55 2.01
CA LEU A 728 -37.78 3.92 2.60
C LEU A 728 -36.57 3.94 1.61
N ILE A 729 -36.85 3.61 0.36
CA ILE A 729 -35.84 3.62 -0.69
C ILE A 729 -35.31 5.04 -0.90
N LEU A 730 -36.17 6.06 -0.93
CA LEU A 730 -35.74 7.46 -1.12
C LEU A 730 -34.92 7.98 0.07
N LEU A 731 -35.28 7.65 1.31
CA LEU A 731 -34.54 7.97 2.50
C LEU A 731 -33.10 7.41 2.44
N ASN A 732 -32.98 6.12 2.10
CA ASN A 732 -31.68 5.47 2.02
C ASN A 732 -30.81 6.06 0.91
N LEU A 733 -31.35 6.35 -0.28
CA LEU A 733 -30.63 7.00 -1.36
C LEU A 733 -30.01 8.34 -0.95
N ILE A 734 -30.79 9.20 -0.30
CA ILE A 734 -30.32 10.53 0.09
C ILE A 734 -29.33 10.43 1.26
N TYR A 735 -29.53 9.50 2.19
CA TYR A 735 -28.57 9.19 3.24
C TYR A 735 -27.21 8.75 2.65
N ASP A 736 -27.23 7.77 1.75
CA ASP A 736 -26.05 7.26 1.08
C ASP A 736 -25.35 8.34 0.26
N LEU A 737 -26.11 9.17 -0.46
CA LEU A 737 -25.56 10.31 -1.20
C LEU A 737 -24.87 11.30 -0.25
N SER A 738 -25.45 11.57 0.92
CA SER A 738 -24.85 12.42 1.96
C SER A 738 -23.54 11.83 2.49
N CYS A 739 -23.46 10.52 2.62
CA CYS A 739 -22.24 9.82 3.07
C CYS A 739 -21.13 9.81 2.04
N THR A 740 -21.38 10.05 0.75
CA THR A 740 -20.34 10.08 -0.29
C THR A 740 -19.28 11.15 -0.07
N ALA A 741 -19.55 12.18 0.74
CA ALA A 741 -18.62 13.24 1.10
C ALA A 741 -17.67 12.87 2.27
N ILE A 742 -17.92 11.79 3.01
CA ILE A 742 -17.12 11.40 4.18
C ILE A 742 -15.63 11.24 3.88
N PRO A 743 -15.17 10.74 2.70
CA PRO A 743 -13.75 10.72 2.34
C PRO A 743 -13.04 12.07 2.46
N TRP A 744 -13.75 13.18 2.38
CA TRP A 744 -13.21 14.54 2.51
C TRP A 744 -13.45 15.17 3.89
N ASP A 745 -13.98 14.41 4.86
CA ASP A 745 -14.26 14.94 6.18
C ASP A 745 -12.99 15.25 6.98
N ASN A 746 -13.10 16.23 7.89
CA ASN A 746 -12.05 16.60 8.81
C ASN A 746 -11.87 15.53 9.90
N VAL A 747 -10.64 15.33 10.34
CA VAL A 747 -10.29 14.39 11.42
C VAL A 747 -9.73 15.16 12.60
N ASP A 748 -10.14 14.79 13.80
CA ASP A 748 -9.69 15.43 15.04
C ASP A 748 -8.23 15.04 15.32
N GLU A 749 -7.44 15.97 15.90
CA GLU A 749 -6.01 15.80 16.16
C GLU A 749 -5.73 14.65 17.13
N GLU A 750 -6.59 14.43 18.12
CA GLU A 750 -6.45 13.31 19.08
C GLU A 750 -6.55 11.95 18.43
N PHE A 751 -7.31 11.83 17.31
CA PHE A 751 -7.36 10.59 16.56
C PHE A 751 -6.05 10.34 15.81
N ILE A 752 -5.44 11.41 15.27
CA ILE A 752 -4.21 11.33 14.50
C ILE A 752 -2.99 11.07 15.39
N ALA A 753 -3.02 11.52 16.66
CA ALA A 753 -1.90 11.45 17.57
C ALA A 753 -1.47 10.01 17.93
N VAL A 754 -2.35 9.01 17.83
CA VAL A 754 -2.09 7.64 18.28
C VAL A 754 -2.34 6.65 17.14
N PRO A 755 -1.47 5.64 16.95
CA PRO A 755 -1.72 4.55 16.00
C PRO A 755 -2.95 3.73 16.40
N ARG A 756 -3.77 3.34 15.42
CA ARG A 756 -5.00 2.57 15.66
C ARG A 756 -5.07 1.36 14.76
N LYS A 757 -5.34 0.22 15.35
CA LYS A 757 -5.50 -1.06 14.65
C LYS A 757 -6.96 -1.33 14.32
N TRP A 758 -7.19 -2.13 13.29
CA TRP A 758 -8.52 -2.57 12.93
C TRP A 758 -9.08 -3.56 13.97
N GLU A 759 -10.22 -3.23 14.57
CA GLU A 759 -10.94 -4.12 15.45
C GLU A 759 -12.41 -4.27 15.03
N ALA A 760 -12.75 -5.43 14.51
CA ALA A 760 -14.14 -5.73 14.10
C ALA A 760 -15.12 -5.75 15.28
N SER A 761 -14.66 -6.09 16.49
CA SER A 761 -15.45 -6.12 17.74
C SER A 761 -15.99 -4.74 18.11
N SER A 762 -15.21 -3.68 17.85
CA SER A 762 -15.61 -2.29 18.18
C SER A 762 -16.84 -1.84 17.41
N ILE A 763 -17.06 -2.37 16.20
CA ILE A 763 -18.22 -2.03 15.36
C ILE A 763 -19.51 -2.61 15.95
N GLY A 764 -19.48 -3.88 16.42
CA GLY A 764 -20.63 -4.50 17.10
C GLY A 764 -21.04 -3.76 18.36
N ASN A 765 -20.06 -3.40 19.20
CA ASN A 765 -20.31 -2.61 20.40
C ASN A 765 -20.90 -1.23 20.07
N PHE A 766 -20.37 -0.58 19.03
CA PHE A 766 -20.88 0.71 18.58
C PHE A 766 -22.33 0.62 18.07
N MET A 767 -22.67 -0.40 17.29
CA MET A 767 -24.03 -0.66 16.81
C MET A 767 -25.04 -0.78 17.97
N ILE A 768 -24.70 -1.58 18.99
CA ILE A 768 -25.60 -1.86 20.12
C ILE A 768 -25.80 -0.62 21.00
N TRP A 769 -24.78 0.20 21.21
CA TRP A 769 -24.86 1.37 22.08
C TRP A 769 -25.46 2.60 21.40
N ILE A 770 -25.06 2.86 20.15
CA ILE A 770 -25.44 4.09 19.43
C ILE A 770 -26.69 3.90 18.58
N GLY A 771 -26.88 2.70 17.98
CA GLY A 771 -28.01 2.43 17.08
C GLY A 771 -29.38 2.72 17.71
N PRO A 772 -29.71 2.19 18.90
CA PRO A 772 -31.01 2.43 19.51
C PRO A 772 -31.32 3.89 19.87
N THR A 773 -30.33 4.77 19.81
CA THR A 773 -30.51 6.19 20.15
C THR A 773 -31.51 6.90 19.23
N SER A 774 -31.48 6.61 17.92
CA SER A 774 -32.44 7.16 16.96
C SER A 774 -33.82 6.54 17.15
N SER A 775 -33.88 5.24 17.43
CA SER A 775 -35.17 4.53 17.59
C SER A 775 -36.04 5.09 18.71
N ILE A 776 -35.45 5.61 19.77
CA ILE A 776 -36.20 6.28 20.88
C ILE A 776 -37.00 7.47 20.33
N PHE A 777 -36.41 8.26 19.43
CA PHE A 777 -37.04 9.43 18.85
C PHE A 777 -38.05 9.05 17.75
N ASP A 778 -37.74 8.02 16.97
CA ASP A 778 -38.72 7.43 16.06
C ASP A 778 -40.01 7.00 16.82
N TRP A 779 -39.84 6.28 17.95
CA TRP A 779 -40.99 5.82 18.75
C TRP A 779 -41.75 6.97 19.38
N THR A 780 -41.10 8.01 19.85
CA THR A 780 -41.77 9.23 20.34
C THR A 780 -42.51 9.94 19.23
N THR A 781 -41.96 9.97 18.01
CA THR A 781 -42.60 10.53 16.83
C THR A 781 -43.82 9.70 16.40
N TYR A 782 -43.75 8.35 16.44
CA TYR A 782 -44.92 7.49 16.19
C TYR A 782 -46.04 7.77 17.18
N ALA A 783 -45.72 7.83 18.47
CA ALA A 783 -46.73 8.14 19.50
C ALA A 783 -47.33 9.54 19.29
N PHE A 784 -46.50 10.55 19.03
CA PHE A 784 -46.98 11.91 18.77
C PHE A 784 -47.86 11.99 17.53
N LEU A 785 -47.44 11.41 16.41
CA LEU A 785 -48.22 11.41 15.16
C LEU A 785 -49.53 10.64 15.32
N TYR A 786 -49.47 9.44 15.90
CA TYR A 786 -50.66 8.58 16.03
C TYR A 786 -51.68 9.09 17.06
N PHE A 787 -51.23 9.52 18.25
CA PHE A 787 -52.21 9.88 19.32
C PHE A 787 -52.53 11.36 19.38
N VAL A 788 -51.73 12.25 18.77
CA VAL A 788 -51.90 13.70 18.93
C VAL A 788 -52.09 14.40 17.60
N PHE A 789 -51.09 14.28 16.70
CA PHE A 789 -51.04 15.13 15.50
C PHE A 789 -52.05 14.76 14.44
N CYS A 790 -52.09 13.51 14.02
CA CYS A 790 -53.05 13.04 13.00
C CYS A 790 -54.52 13.14 13.49
N PRO A 791 -54.88 12.79 14.73
CA PRO A 791 -56.23 13.06 15.23
C PRO A 791 -56.63 14.53 15.14
N ILE A 792 -55.76 15.45 15.55
CA ILE A 792 -56.10 16.90 15.57
C ILE A 792 -56.26 17.46 14.14
N PHE A 793 -55.33 17.12 13.23
CA PHE A 793 -55.27 17.77 11.92
C PHE A 793 -55.99 17.00 10.82
N VAL A 794 -56.34 15.74 10.99
CA VAL A 794 -57.00 14.93 9.96
C VAL A 794 -58.43 14.53 10.38
N SER A 795 -58.57 13.91 11.56
CA SER A 795 -59.84 13.22 11.92
C SER A 795 -60.67 13.90 13.01
N GLY A 796 -60.38 15.19 13.34
CA GLY A 796 -61.20 15.94 14.33
C GLY A 796 -61.14 15.38 15.76
N GLY A 797 -59.99 14.74 16.13
CA GLY A 797 -59.76 14.16 17.46
C GLY A 797 -60.03 12.65 17.57
N VAL A 798 -60.40 11.98 16.46
CA VAL A 798 -60.65 10.52 16.45
C VAL A 798 -59.38 9.75 16.12
N LEU A 799 -59.11 8.68 16.87
CA LEU A 799 -57.98 7.79 16.60
C LEU A 799 -58.24 6.89 15.38
N TYR A 800 -57.22 6.45 14.68
CA TYR A 800 -57.33 5.61 13.49
C TYR A 800 -58.20 4.36 13.68
N ASN A 801 -58.05 3.67 14.81
CA ASN A 801 -58.81 2.45 15.11
C ASN A 801 -60.31 2.73 15.35
N ASP A 802 -60.65 3.94 15.76
CA ASP A 802 -62.03 4.33 16.07
C ASP A 802 -62.71 5.02 14.88
N LEU A 803 -62.02 5.28 13.77
CA LEU A 803 -62.56 5.93 12.58
C LEU A 803 -63.83 5.23 12.04
N SER A 804 -63.86 3.90 12.09
CA SER A 804 -64.96 3.09 11.62
C SER A 804 -66.25 3.29 12.41
N ALA A 805 -66.19 3.84 13.64
CA ALA A 805 -67.35 4.19 14.45
C ALA A 805 -67.99 5.51 14.01
N TYR A 806 -67.18 6.43 13.41
CA TYR A 806 -67.65 7.77 13.04
C TYR A 806 -67.89 7.95 11.52
N TYR A 807 -67.13 7.21 10.68
CA TYR A 807 -67.13 7.33 9.23
C TYR A 807 -67.55 6.01 8.56
N ARG A 808 -68.09 6.03 7.35
CA ARG A 808 -68.50 4.81 6.63
C ARG A 808 -68.24 4.91 5.13
N GLY A 809 -68.02 3.76 4.48
CA GLY A 809 -67.85 3.64 3.02
C GLY A 809 -66.68 4.43 2.49
N ALA A 810 -66.83 5.18 1.43
CA ALA A 810 -65.77 5.94 0.78
C ALA A 810 -65.13 7.02 1.68
N GLU A 811 -65.92 7.63 2.58
CA GLU A 811 -65.43 8.64 3.51
C GLU A 811 -64.50 8.04 4.57
N LEU A 812 -64.81 6.84 5.08
CA LEU A 812 -63.91 6.10 5.96
C LEU A 812 -62.58 5.77 5.28
N ALA A 813 -62.61 5.25 4.06
CA ALA A 813 -61.39 4.92 3.30
C ALA A 813 -60.55 6.16 3.02
N GLN A 814 -61.15 7.28 2.64
CA GLN A 814 -60.44 8.54 2.42
C GLN A 814 -59.81 9.06 3.71
N MET A 815 -60.50 8.97 4.84
CA MET A 815 -59.98 9.42 6.14
C MET A 815 -58.81 8.56 6.61
N GLN A 816 -58.91 7.23 6.46
CA GLN A 816 -57.86 6.29 6.76
C GLN A 816 -56.57 6.55 5.92
N THR A 817 -56.75 6.73 4.59
CA THR A 817 -55.65 7.04 3.67
C THR A 817 -55.00 8.38 4.01
N THR A 818 -55.78 9.42 4.30
CA THR A 818 -55.23 10.74 4.65
C THR A 818 -54.48 10.70 6.00
N TYR A 819 -54.99 9.92 6.97
CA TYR A 819 -54.37 9.72 8.26
C TYR A 819 -52.99 9.05 8.13
N ALA A 820 -52.94 7.94 7.36
CA ALA A 820 -51.71 7.23 7.08
C ALA A 820 -50.72 8.12 6.29
N ALA A 821 -51.20 8.84 5.26
CA ALA A 821 -50.37 9.75 4.46
C ALA A 821 -49.76 10.89 5.28
N MET A 822 -50.52 11.47 6.25
CA MET A 822 -50.01 12.48 7.17
C MET A 822 -48.97 11.88 8.12
N PHE A 823 -49.20 10.67 8.62
CA PHE A 823 -48.27 9.93 9.46
C PHE A 823 -46.96 9.66 8.70
N HIS A 824 -47.05 9.13 7.49
CA HIS A 824 -45.94 8.85 6.60
C HIS A 824 -45.10 10.11 6.33
N ALA A 825 -45.74 11.24 6.00
CA ALA A 825 -45.06 12.49 5.75
C ALA A 825 -44.30 13.01 6.99
N GLY A 826 -44.93 12.92 8.17
CA GLY A 826 -44.31 13.32 9.43
C GLY A 826 -43.09 12.48 9.76
N TRP A 827 -43.21 11.17 9.77
CA TRP A 827 -42.06 10.29 10.08
C TRP A 827 -40.97 10.38 9.02
N PHE A 828 -41.31 10.50 7.74
CA PHE A 828 -40.32 10.69 6.67
C PHE A 828 -39.42 11.91 6.91
N VAL A 829 -40.02 13.04 7.25
CA VAL A 829 -39.24 14.26 7.52
C VAL A 829 -38.40 14.12 8.80
N GLU A 830 -38.97 13.58 9.88
CA GLU A 830 -38.21 13.38 11.13
C GLU A 830 -37.03 12.40 10.95
N SER A 831 -37.32 11.24 10.35
CA SER A 831 -36.29 10.21 10.09
C SER A 831 -35.15 10.75 9.22
N MET A 832 -35.44 11.58 8.23
CA MET A 832 -34.39 12.22 7.42
C MET A 832 -33.54 13.19 8.22
N TRP A 833 -34.15 13.99 9.10
CA TRP A 833 -33.40 14.90 9.94
C TRP A 833 -32.52 14.16 10.94
N SER A 834 -33.05 13.16 11.62
CA SER A 834 -32.31 12.36 12.61
C SER A 834 -31.16 11.58 11.96
N GLN A 835 -31.42 10.86 10.86
CA GLN A 835 -30.43 10.05 10.15
C GLN A 835 -29.30 10.87 9.51
N THR A 836 -29.63 12.06 8.97
CA THR A 836 -28.62 12.91 8.34
C THR A 836 -27.80 13.67 9.35
N LEU A 837 -28.42 14.16 10.44
CA LEU A 837 -27.70 14.86 11.50
C LEU A 837 -26.83 13.92 12.35
N VAL A 838 -27.15 12.62 12.42
CA VAL A 838 -26.30 11.64 13.12
C VAL A 838 -24.90 11.59 12.51
N ILE A 839 -24.73 11.83 11.21
CA ILE A 839 -23.42 11.94 10.58
C ILE A 839 -22.54 12.96 11.31
N HIS A 840 -23.09 14.13 11.62
CA HIS A 840 -22.38 15.16 12.37
C HIS A 840 -22.15 14.79 13.84
N MET A 841 -23.06 14.04 14.47
CA MET A 841 -23.00 13.66 15.87
C MET A 841 -21.93 12.62 16.17
N ILE A 842 -21.82 11.59 15.34
CA ILE A 842 -20.97 10.43 15.62
C ILE A 842 -19.63 10.44 14.92
N ARG A 843 -19.35 11.44 14.04
CA ARG A 843 -18.04 11.59 13.36
C ARG A 843 -16.90 12.00 14.30
N THR A 844 -17.20 12.48 15.49
CA THR A 844 -16.25 13.04 16.45
C THR A 844 -16.68 12.77 17.90
N PRO A 845 -15.76 12.49 18.81
CA PRO A 845 -16.05 12.45 20.25
C PRO A 845 -16.40 13.81 20.86
N LYS A 846 -16.00 14.90 20.19
CA LYS A 846 -16.22 16.29 20.62
C LYS A 846 -17.66 16.75 20.40
N LEU A 847 -17.99 17.97 20.85
CA LEU A 847 -19.27 18.60 20.54
C LEU A 847 -19.29 18.99 19.04
N PRO A 848 -20.24 18.44 18.26
CA PRO A 848 -20.34 18.77 16.83
C PRO A 848 -20.68 20.24 16.63
N PHE A 849 -20.34 20.78 15.47
CA PHE A 849 -20.52 22.19 15.06
C PHE A 849 -19.74 23.22 15.89
N ILE A 850 -19.45 22.99 17.17
CA ILE A 850 -18.77 23.92 18.07
C ILE A 850 -17.29 23.58 18.19
N GLN A 851 -16.95 22.37 18.66
CA GLN A 851 -15.57 21.95 18.92
C GLN A 851 -14.94 21.22 17.73
N SER A 852 -15.73 20.48 16.95
CA SER A 852 -15.28 19.79 15.75
C SER A 852 -16.27 20.02 14.62
N ARG A 853 -15.82 20.67 13.56
CA ARG A 853 -16.62 21.00 12.38
C ARG A 853 -16.39 19.98 11.28
N ALA A 854 -17.47 19.53 10.67
CA ALA A 854 -17.37 18.71 9.46
C ALA A 854 -16.80 19.54 8.31
N SER A 855 -16.27 18.87 7.31
CA SER A 855 -15.81 19.53 6.10
C SER A 855 -16.97 20.20 5.33
N ALA A 856 -16.65 21.18 4.50
CA ALA A 856 -17.66 21.87 3.69
C ALA A 856 -18.46 20.93 2.79
N PRO A 857 -17.87 19.94 2.08
CA PRO A 857 -18.63 18.94 1.29
C PRO A 857 -19.62 18.15 2.13
N VAL A 858 -19.22 17.64 3.31
CA VAL A 858 -20.12 16.89 4.20
C VAL A 858 -21.28 17.78 4.65
N THR A 859 -20.98 18.98 5.14
CA THR A 859 -21.99 19.92 5.60
C THR A 859 -22.97 20.30 4.48
N LEU A 860 -22.45 20.60 3.27
CA LEU A 860 -23.28 20.98 2.14
C LEU A 860 -24.22 19.86 1.72
N LEU A 861 -23.72 18.61 1.54
CA LEU A 861 -24.55 17.49 1.08
C LEU A 861 -25.57 17.09 2.14
N THR A 862 -25.22 17.06 3.41
CA THR A 862 -26.15 16.73 4.49
C THR A 862 -27.28 17.75 4.60
N PHE A 863 -26.99 19.06 4.67
CA PHE A 863 -28.03 20.09 4.76
C PHE A 863 -28.84 20.25 3.49
N THR A 864 -28.24 20.02 2.30
CA THR A 864 -29.00 19.97 1.04
C THR A 864 -29.97 18.80 1.03
N GLY A 865 -29.52 17.60 1.48
CA GLY A 865 -30.40 16.44 1.63
C GLY A 865 -31.58 16.71 2.56
N ILE A 866 -31.33 17.28 3.74
CA ILE A 866 -32.38 17.67 4.69
C ILE A 866 -33.36 18.66 4.04
N ALA A 867 -32.86 19.71 3.38
CA ALA A 867 -33.70 20.72 2.75
C ALA A 867 -34.57 20.14 1.64
N VAL A 868 -33.99 19.33 0.73
CA VAL A 868 -34.69 18.71 -0.38
C VAL A 868 -35.84 17.81 0.13
N LEU A 869 -35.52 16.88 1.06
CA LEU A 869 -36.53 15.96 1.55
C LEU A 869 -37.59 16.62 2.44
N THR A 870 -37.26 17.68 3.16
CA THR A 870 -38.23 18.47 3.94
C THR A 870 -39.26 19.15 3.02
N VAL A 871 -38.81 19.56 1.83
CA VAL A 871 -39.70 20.26 0.86
C VAL A 871 -40.56 19.29 0.05
N ILE A 872 -40.14 18.05 -0.16
CA ILE A 872 -40.87 17.07 -1.00
C ILE A 872 -42.37 16.94 -0.65
N PRO A 873 -42.79 16.77 0.63
CA PRO A 873 -44.22 16.63 0.96
C PRO A 873 -45.09 17.82 0.53
N PHE A 874 -44.48 18.97 0.28
CA PHE A 874 -45.16 20.21 -0.13
C PHE A 874 -45.24 20.39 -1.66
N THR A 875 -44.65 19.48 -2.42
CA THR A 875 -44.57 19.55 -3.89
C THR A 875 -45.59 18.64 -4.58
N ALA A 876 -45.76 18.83 -5.91
CA ALA A 876 -46.51 17.90 -6.73
C ALA A 876 -45.92 16.48 -6.68
N LEU A 877 -44.58 16.35 -6.61
CA LEU A 877 -43.90 15.06 -6.44
C LEU A 877 -44.28 14.40 -5.11
N GLY A 878 -44.39 15.15 -4.02
CA GLY A 878 -44.82 14.61 -2.73
C GLY A 878 -46.23 14.05 -2.77
N LYS A 879 -47.16 14.74 -3.43
CA LYS A 879 -48.51 14.23 -3.64
C LYS A 879 -48.52 12.93 -4.47
N MET A 880 -47.71 12.84 -5.51
CA MET A 880 -47.56 11.63 -6.31
C MET A 880 -46.95 10.47 -5.51
N LEU A 881 -46.11 10.78 -4.50
CA LEU A 881 -45.53 9.81 -3.55
C LEU A 881 -46.47 9.44 -2.40
N GLY A 882 -47.71 9.88 -2.40
CA GLY A 882 -48.70 9.58 -1.35
C GLY A 882 -48.54 10.44 -0.09
N PHE A 883 -47.74 11.53 -0.11
CA PHE A 883 -47.59 12.44 1.02
C PHE A 883 -48.67 13.52 1.03
N VAL A 884 -49.03 13.93 2.24
CA VAL A 884 -49.83 15.11 2.50
C VAL A 884 -48.97 16.23 3.06
N ALA A 885 -49.24 17.47 2.63
CA ALA A 885 -48.51 18.63 3.14
C ALA A 885 -48.65 18.76 4.66
N LEU A 886 -47.51 18.80 5.37
CA LEU A 886 -47.50 18.91 6.82
C LEU A 886 -47.90 20.30 7.28
N PRO A 887 -48.84 20.46 8.22
CA PRO A 887 -49.09 21.73 8.88
C PRO A 887 -47.84 22.33 9.54
N ALA A 888 -47.70 23.66 9.53
CA ALA A 888 -46.57 24.34 10.14
C ALA A 888 -46.37 24.00 11.62
N ALA A 889 -47.42 23.64 12.31
CA ALA A 889 -47.39 23.16 13.71
C ALA A 889 -46.52 21.91 13.89
N TYR A 890 -46.29 21.10 12.86
CA TYR A 890 -45.44 19.93 12.92
C TYR A 890 -43.98 20.32 13.25
N PHE A 891 -43.48 21.41 12.69
CA PHE A 891 -42.11 21.88 12.92
C PHE A 891 -41.89 22.38 14.37
N ALA A 892 -42.96 22.81 15.06
CA ALA A 892 -42.91 23.13 16.47
C ALA A 892 -42.66 21.89 17.35
N TYR A 893 -42.97 20.69 16.88
CA TYR A 893 -42.59 19.42 17.50
C TYR A 893 -41.23 18.95 17.01
N LEU A 894 -41.00 18.98 15.69
CA LEU A 894 -39.78 18.43 15.08
C LEU A 894 -38.50 19.10 15.64
N ILE A 895 -38.46 20.42 15.73
CA ILE A 895 -37.25 21.13 16.17
C ILE A 895 -36.84 20.73 17.58
N PRO A 896 -37.73 20.78 18.61
CA PRO A 896 -37.37 20.25 19.95
C PRO A 896 -37.01 18.78 19.98
N CYS A 897 -37.66 17.93 19.18
CA CYS A 897 -37.39 16.52 19.06
C CYS A 897 -35.96 16.27 18.60
N ILE A 898 -35.55 16.95 17.53
CA ILE A 898 -34.20 16.84 16.99
C ILE A 898 -33.15 17.42 17.96
N LEU A 899 -33.41 18.52 18.65
CA LEU A 899 -32.51 19.06 19.66
C LEU A 899 -32.31 18.09 20.83
N LEU A 900 -33.38 17.45 21.31
CA LEU A 900 -33.30 16.42 22.34
C LEU A 900 -32.53 15.18 21.87
N TYR A 901 -32.76 14.77 20.61
CA TYR A 901 -31.97 13.70 19.97
C TYR A 901 -30.46 14.04 19.99
N MET A 902 -30.08 15.25 19.59
CA MET A 902 -28.69 15.68 19.62
C MET A 902 -28.09 15.65 21.04
N VAL A 903 -28.85 16.04 22.05
CA VAL A 903 -28.43 15.98 23.47
C VAL A 903 -28.27 14.54 23.95
N LEU A 904 -29.22 13.66 23.62
CA LEU A 904 -29.16 12.23 23.99
C LEU A 904 -28.00 11.54 23.27
N ALA A 905 -27.86 11.73 21.97
CA ALA A 905 -26.76 11.16 21.20
C ALA A 905 -25.40 11.61 21.73
N THR A 906 -25.24 12.89 22.12
CA THR A 906 -24.03 13.40 22.77
C THR A 906 -23.77 12.75 24.12
N SER A 907 -24.81 12.52 24.91
CA SER A 907 -24.69 11.91 26.24
C SER A 907 -24.30 10.44 26.17
N ILE A 908 -24.95 9.69 25.28
CA ILE A 908 -24.64 8.27 25.05
C ILE A 908 -23.21 8.13 24.47
N LYS A 909 -22.84 9.00 23.52
CA LYS A 909 -21.47 9.06 22.98
C LYS A 909 -20.44 9.27 24.08
N LYS A 910 -20.66 10.22 25.00
CA LYS A 910 -19.76 10.42 26.15
C LYS A 910 -19.70 9.21 27.08
N ALA A 911 -20.82 8.55 27.32
CA ALA A 911 -20.88 7.32 28.11
C ALA A 911 -20.10 6.18 27.42
N TYR A 912 -20.27 6.04 26.08
CA TYR A 912 -19.56 5.08 25.27
C TYR A 912 -18.02 5.29 25.36
N VAL A 913 -17.56 6.55 25.14
CA VAL A 913 -16.12 6.89 25.22
C VAL A 913 -15.57 6.65 26.62
N ARG A 914 -16.35 6.90 27.70
CA ARG A 914 -15.92 6.59 29.06
C ARG A 914 -15.78 5.10 29.34
N HIS A 915 -16.60 4.27 28.70
CA HIS A 915 -16.60 2.82 28.90
C HIS A 915 -15.55 2.10 28.02
N PHE A 916 -15.40 2.49 26.76
CA PHE A 916 -14.53 1.84 25.78
C PHE A 916 -13.21 2.59 25.53
N GLY A 917 -13.04 3.80 26.07
CA GLY A 917 -11.84 4.64 25.90
C GLY A 917 -11.84 5.49 24.63
N GLU A 918 -12.53 5.06 23.56
CA GLU A 918 -12.56 5.75 22.25
C GLU A 918 -13.94 5.66 21.59
N LEU A 919 -14.18 6.55 20.62
CA LEU A 919 -15.43 6.53 19.84
C LEU A 919 -15.26 5.80 18.51
N LEU A 920 -14.16 6.12 17.80
CA LEU A 920 -13.89 5.66 16.43
C LEU A 920 -12.81 4.59 16.40
#